data_9f3b664061a344fab4205e82c734fef1
#
_entry.id   9f3b664061a344fab4205e82c734fef1
#
_cell.length_a   1.000
_cell.length_b   1.000
_cell.length_c   1.000
_cell.angle_alpha   90.00
_cell.angle_beta   90.00
_cell.angle_gamma   90.00
#
_symmetry.space_group_name_H-M   'P 1'
#
loop_
_entity.id
_entity.type
_entity.pdbx_description
1 polymer ?
#
loop_
_entity_poly.entity_id
_entity_poly.type
_entity_poly.pdbx_seq_one_letter_code
_entity_poly.pdbx_strand_id
1 'polypeptide(L)'
;MKPPQELFNHLAGGGLVEAHNSGFEWWIWNKVCVTRYGWPPLAVGSLRCSMAKARASSYPPALKQAGAVLRLSQQKDAAGDRLLKKFSVPRNPTKKDPRLSILPDPADPDFNALVAYCLQDINTEAELSSKVPDLPPEELNYWLADQHINRRGVAVDLAAIADLTAIIEQGYERFNREIREITEGHVEQASQVSRLLEWLRGQGYYLDALDDDAVSEALKDAHGVARRALEIRQAIGSASVKKLYSMRLQATEAGRLHDLFSYHAARTGRAAGNGPQPQNLPNSGPDIAVCRCGTYRASTVSLCPKMCPPGEDRHGEWDHAAAESVLSLAAMRDFDHVAKYFPDVFAAVSGCLRGLFVASPGHEFISSDYSAIEAVVAAALAGEQWRLDIFNTHGKIYEASAAQIFNVPFEEFERHKQETKQHHPLRKKGKVAELASGYQGWIGAWKQFGADGSDEEIKSQILAWREASPAIVEMWGGQTRGKPWDTNAPREYYGLEGAAIAAVLNPGTEYRHREVSYVVRGDVLYCRIPSGRYLTYHAPRLGEGRWPGTYGLSYMGWNTNPKKGPYGWIRMATWGGQLFENAVQAVARDILRDATLRLEAAGYPIVLHVHDEVVAEVPEGFGSVQEFEQIMEVRPAWASDWPVRAGGGWRGKRFRK
;
A
#
# COMPACT_ATOMS: atom_id res chain seq x y z
N MET A 1 37.98 16.80 -11.28
CA MET A 1 37.81 15.34 -11.53
C MET A 1 37.84 15.12 -13.03
N LYS A 2 38.64 14.19 -13.56
CA LYS A 2 38.59 13.86 -14.97
C LYS A 2 37.27 13.19 -15.29
N PRO A 3 36.53 13.58 -16.36
CA PRO A 3 35.31 12.93 -16.77
C PRO A 3 35.57 11.46 -17.10
N PRO A 4 34.66 10.52 -16.77
CA PRO A 4 34.80 9.11 -17.13
C PRO A 4 34.44 8.88 -18.61
N GLN A 5 35.36 9.25 -19.50
CA GLN A 5 35.11 9.28 -20.95
C GLN A 5 34.73 7.90 -21.51
N GLU A 6 35.30 6.83 -20.99
CA GLU A 6 34.96 5.46 -21.42
C GLU A 6 33.48 5.13 -21.13
N LEU A 7 32.98 5.55 -19.98
CA LEU A 7 31.57 5.40 -19.61
C LEU A 7 30.66 6.22 -20.51
N PHE A 8 31.06 7.45 -20.84
CA PHE A 8 30.31 8.29 -21.79
C PHE A 8 30.24 7.67 -23.18
N ASN A 9 31.35 7.14 -23.66
CA ASN A 9 31.42 6.45 -24.96
C ASN A 9 30.57 5.18 -24.95
N HIS A 10 30.58 4.41 -23.85
CA HIS A 10 29.73 3.23 -23.67
C HIS A 10 28.24 3.60 -23.76
N LEU A 11 27.81 4.65 -23.05
CA LEU A 11 26.41 5.12 -23.08
C LEU A 11 26.02 5.68 -24.45
N ALA A 12 26.90 6.44 -25.09
CA ALA A 12 26.68 6.98 -26.44
C ALA A 12 26.55 5.85 -27.48
N GLY A 13 27.22 4.73 -27.27
CA GLY A 13 27.08 3.51 -28.07
C GLY A 13 25.84 2.65 -27.75
N GLY A 14 24.92 3.13 -26.91
CA GLY A 14 23.72 2.37 -26.49
C GLY A 14 23.98 1.42 -25.34
N GLY A 15 25.11 1.53 -24.65
CA GLY A 15 25.44 0.73 -23.48
C GLY A 15 24.50 0.98 -22.29
N LEU A 16 24.45 0.01 -21.38
CA LEU A 16 23.59 0.03 -20.20
C LEU A 16 24.41 0.24 -18.93
N VAL A 17 23.81 0.86 -17.92
CA VAL A 17 24.38 1.03 -16.58
C VAL A 17 23.44 0.37 -15.57
N GLU A 18 24.00 -0.50 -14.74
CA GLU A 18 23.28 -1.12 -13.64
C GLU A 18 23.77 -0.58 -12.28
N ALA A 19 22.84 -0.36 -11.36
CA ALA A 19 23.15 0.00 -9.98
C ALA A 19 22.10 -0.57 -9.01
N HIS A 20 22.50 -0.77 -7.75
CA HIS A 20 21.56 -1.21 -6.72
C HIS A 20 20.73 -0.03 -6.21
N ASN A 21 19.46 0.06 -6.60
CA ASN A 21 18.61 1.25 -6.45
C ASN A 21 19.00 2.39 -7.41
N SER A 22 19.14 2.06 -8.68
CA SER A 22 19.62 2.96 -9.75
C SER A 22 18.88 4.30 -9.89
N GLY A 23 17.74 4.47 -9.19
CA GLY A 23 17.06 5.76 -9.05
C GLY A 23 17.94 6.81 -8.37
N PHE A 24 18.71 6.41 -7.35
CA PHE A 24 19.63 7.31 -6.66
C PHE A 24 20.76 7.79 -7.59
N GLU A 25 21.40 6.87 -8.31
CA GLU A 25 22.45 7.21 -9.28
C GLU A 25 21.93 8.12 -10.37
N TRP A 26 20.69 7.89 -10.86
CA TRP A 26 20.08 8.76 -11.86
C TRP A 26 19.92 10.21 -11.37
N TRP A 27 19.47 10.40 -10.11
CA TRP A 27 19.31 11.72 -9.51
C TRP A 27 20.67 12.43 -9.37
N ILE A 28 21.67 11.74 -8.83
CA ILE A 28 23.03 12.29 -8.68
C ILE A 28 23.61 12.64 -10.06
N TRP A 29 23.48 11.73 -11.04
CA TRP A 29 23.98 11.97 -12.39
C TRP A 29 23.33 13.20 -13.01
N ASN A 30 22.00 13.22 -13.12
CA ASN A 30 21.30 14.27 -13.86
C ASN A 30 21.19 15.60 -13.11
N LYS A 31 21.13 15.60 -11.77
CA LYS A 31 20.98 16.85 -10.99
C LYS A 31 22.30 17.41 -10.46
N VAL A 32 23.31 16.58 -10.30
CA VAL A 32 24.60 17.01 -9.81
C VAL A 32 25.66 16.98 -10.93
N CYS A 33 25.88 15.80 -11.54
CA CYS A 33 26.98 15.66 -12.49
C CYS A 33 26.74 16.42 -13.80
N VAL A 34 25.53 16.38 -14.35
CA VAL A 34 25.15 17.17 -15.51
C VAL A 34 25.27 18.67 -15.21
N THR A 35 24.68 19.11 -14.09
CA THR A 35 24.59 20.54 -13.77
C THR A 35 25.95 21.15 -13.37
N ARG A 36 26.76 20.43 -12.57
CA ARG A 36 28.01 20.97 -12.02
C ARG A 36 29.24 20.66 -12.84
N TYR A 37 29.23 19.54 -13.57
CA TYR A 37 30.40 19.03 -14.25
C TYR A 37 30.22 18.89 -15.76
N GLY A 38 29.05 19.27 -16.32
CA GLY A 38 28.76 19.22 -17.76
C GLY A 38 28.72 17.78 -18.32
N TRP A 39 28.36 16.78 -17.51
CA TRP A 39 28.23 15.40 -18.00
C TRP A 39 27.06 15.30 -18.99
N PRO A 40 27.11 14.35 -19.94
CA PRO A 40 25.94 14.06 -20.77
C PRO A 40 24.77 13.53 -19.91
N PRO A 41 23.52 13.89 -20.23
CA PRO A 41 22.37 13.36 -19.50
C PRO A 41 22.27 11.84 -19.58
N LEU A 42 21.87 11.21 -18.48
CA LEU A 42 21.61 9.77 -18.40
C LEU A 42 20.13 9.50 -18.67
N ALA A 43 19.83 8.81 -19.77
CA ALA A 43 18.46 8.41 -20.09
C ALA A 43 17.98 7.28 -19.17
N VAL A 44 16.68 7.29 -18.83
CA VAL A 44 16.06 6.22 -18.01
C VAL A 44 16.18 4.86 -18.71
N GLY A 45 16.05 4.81 -20.03
CA GLY A 45 16.17 3.58 -20.82
C GLY A 45 17.53 2.89 -20.72
N SER A 46 18.60 3.64 -20.42
CA SER A 46 19.94 3.09 -20.23
C SER A 46 20.17 2.48 -18.84
N LEU A 47 19.21 2.62 -17.92
CA LEU A 47 19.33 2.09 -16.57
C LEU A 47 18.91 0.62 -16.46
N ARG A 48 19.59 -0.09 -15.55
CA ARG A 48 19.17 -1.38 -14.98
C ARG A 48 19.30 -1.30 -13.46
N CYS A 49 18.60 -2.19 -12.76
CA CYS A 49 18.57 -2.12 -11.28
C CYS A 49 18.59 -3.52 -10.65
N SER A 50 19.69 -3.84 -10.00
CA SER A 50 19.86 -5.12 -9.31
C SER A 50 18.90 -5.28 -8.13
N MET A 51 18.48 -4.18 -7.46
CA MET A 51 17.42 -4.23 -6.45
C MET A 51 16.06 -4.60 -7.05
N ALA A 52 15.71 -4.11 -8.24
CA ALA A 52 14.47 -4.46 -8.93
C ALA A 52 14.46 -5.97 -9.29
N LYS A 53 15.59 -6.50 -9.78
CA LYS A 53 15.78 -7.94 -10.06
C LYS A 53 15.63 -8.78 -8.79
N ALA A 54 16.26 -8.35 -7.68
CA ALA A 54 16.15 -9.04 -6.39
C ALA A 54 14.70 -9.07 -5.87
N ARG A 55 13.99 -7.94 -5.92
CA ARG A 55 12.57 -7.85 -5.54
C ARG A 55 11.67 -8.73 -6.40
N ALA A 56 11.83 -8.70 -7.72
CA ALA A 56 11.07 -9.55 -8.63
C ALA A 56 11.28 -11.04 -8.37
N SER A 57 12.46 -11.41 -7.85
CA SER A 57 12.80 -12.75 -7.40
C SER A 57 12.47 -13.01 -5.92
N SER A 58 11.72 -12.14 -5.25
CA SER A 58 11.33 -12.21 -3.82
C SER A 58 12.49 -12.27 -2.83
N TYR A 59 13.66 -11.74 -3.18
CA TYR A 59 14.77 -11.51 -2.27
C TYR A 59 14.62 -10.18 -1.52
N PRO A 60 15.36 -9.99 -0.39
CA PRO A 60 15.39 -8.72 0.32
C PRO A 60 15.82 -7.55 -0.58
N PRO A 61 15.24 -6.35 -0.42
CA PRO A 61 15.58 -5.21 -1.27
C PRO A 61 16.95 -4.59 -0.99
N ALA A 62 17.47 -4.70 0.24
CA ALA A 62 18.76 -4.09 0.60
C ALA A 62 19.93 -5.02 0.24
N LEU A 63 20.97 -4.46 -0.39
CA LEU A 63 22.14 -5.19 -0.87
C LEU A 63 22.78 -6.08 0.21
N LYS A 64 22.96 -5.55 1.43
CA LYS A 64 23.48 -6.30 2.58
C LYS A 64 22.66 -7.56 2.89
N GLN A 65 21.34 -7.42 2.89
CA GLN A 65 20.43 -8.50 3.25
C GLN A 65 20.32 -9.53 2.11
N ALA A 66 20.21 -9.07 0.88
CA ALA A 66 20.21 -9.93 -0.31
C ALA A 66 21.53 -10.70 -0.42
N GLY A 67 22.67 -10.04 -0.18
CA GLY A 67 23.99 -10.65 -0.17
C GLY A 67 24.12 -11.73 0.89
N ALA A 68 23.61 -11.50 2.09
CA ALA A 68 23.61 -12.50 3.16
C ALA A 68 22.75 -13.73 2.82
N VAL A 69 21.55 -13.51 2.25
CA VAL A 69 20.63 -14.58 1.84
C VAL A 69 21.22 -15.41 0.71
N LEU A 70 21.82 -14.76 -0.29
CA LEU A 70 22.44 -15.41 -1.45
C LEU A 70 23.85 -15.96 -1.15
N ARG A 71 24.37 -15.73 0.07
CA ARG A 71 25.72 -16.14 0.51
C ARG A 71 26.77 -15.68 -0.49
N LEU A 72 26.75 -14.37 -0.80
CA LEU A 72 27.73 -13.79 -1.71
C LEU A 72 29.14 -13.87 -1.09
N SER A 73 30.14 -14.01 -1.96
CA SER A 73 31.55 -14.10 -1.54
C SER A 73 32.03 -12.83 -0.86
N GLN A 74 31.53 -11.68 -1.31
CA GLN A 74 31.74 -10.37 -0.70
C GLN A 74 30.45 -9.89 -0.05
N GLN A 75 30.56 -9.48 1.21
CA GLN A 75 29.43 -8.96 1.97
C GLN A 75 29.69 -7.52 2.39
N LYS A 76 28.62 -6.75 2.50
CA LYS A 76 28.66 -5.35 2.91
C LYS A 76 29.22 -5.21 4.33
N ASP A 77 30.26 -4.38 4.50
CA ASP A 77 30.89 -4.11 5.79
C ASP A 77 30.00 -3.24 6.68
N ALA A 78 29.92 -3.58 7.96
CA ALA A 78 29.21 -2.79 8.98
C ALA A 78 29.87 -1.43 9.26
N ALA A 79 31.17 -1.30 9.04
CA ALA A 79 31.89 -0.04 9.23
C ALA A 79 31.50 1.05 8.21
N GLY A 80 31.01 0.64 7.03
CA GLY A 80 30.62 1.56 5.97
C GLY A 80 29.49 2.52 6.34
N ASP A 81 28.52 2.09 7.15
CA ASP A 81 27.42 2.96 7.58
C ASP A 81 27.92 4.16 8.40
N ARG A 82 28.97 3.97 9.23
CA ARG A 82 29.61 5.04 9.99
C ARG A 82 30.33 6.03 9.07
N LEU A 83 31.04 5.52 8.08
CA LEU A 83 31.77 6.33 7.10
C LEU A 83 30.83 7.13 6.21
N LEU A 84 29.76 6.51 5.71
CA LEU A 84 28.71 7.21 4.95
C LEU A 84 28.12 8.34 5.77
N LYS A 85 27.72 8.11 7.03
CA LYS A 85 27.18 9.15 7.91
C LYS A 85 28.17 10.28 8.15
N LYS A 86 29.47 9.96 8.33
CA LYS A 86 30.51 10.97 8.54
C LYS A 86 30.57 11.99 7.41
N PHE A 87 30.49 11.54 6.14
CA PHE A 87 30.70 12.39 4.98
C PHE A 87 29.42 12.85 4.28
N SER A 88 28.26 12.21 4.54
CA SER A 88 27.01 12.49 3.80
C SER A 88 25.92 13.13 4.66
N VAL A 89 26.01 13.05 6.00
CA VAL A 89 24.97 13.57 6.88
C VAL A 89 25.45 14.81 7.60
N PRO A 90 24.68 15.93 7.57
CA PRO A 90 24.98 17.08 8.41
C PRO A 90 25.02 16.69 9.89
N ARG A 91 25.99 17.24 10.61
CA ARG A 91 26.22 16.96 12.02
C ARG A 91 25.87 18.17 12.89
N ASN A 92 25.55 17.95 14.13
CA ASN A 92 25.42 19.04 15.09
C ASN A 92 26.82 19.61 15.42
N PRO A 93 27.02 20.94 15.28
CA PRO A 93 28.27 21.57 15.63
C PRO A 93 28.60 21.38 17.12
N THR A 94 29.88 21.23 17.42
CA THR A 94 30.36 21.22 18.80
C THR A 94 31.30 22.40 19.04
N LYS A 95 31.55 22.75 20.29
CA LYS A 95 32.53 23.82 20.63
C LYS A 95 33.93 23.55 20.08
N LYS A 96 34.30 22.26 19.93
CA LYS A 96 35.60 21.84 19.37
C LYS A 96 35.61 21.74 17.84
N ASP A 97 34.47 21.51 17.24
CA ASP A 97 34.34 21.40 15.77
C ASP A 97 33.02 22.03 15.31
N PRO A 98 33.04 23.30 14.86
CA PRO A 98 31.84 24.03 14.47
C PRO A 98 31.34 23.67 13.07
N ARG A 99 31.97 22.74 12.33
CA ARG A 99 31.57 22.36 10.97
C ARG A 99 30.24 21.61 10.99
N LEU A 100 29.31 21.99 10.13
CA LEU A 100 28.06 21.29 9.88
C LEU A 100 28.23 20.01 9.04
N SER A 101 29.27 19.97 8.21
CA SER A 101 29.59 18.82 7.36
C SER A 101 31.11 18.62 7.30
N ILE A 102 31.51 17.39 7.03
CA ILE A 102 32.92 17.03 6.80
C ILE A 102 33.06 16.83 5.29
N LEU A 103 33.89 17.68 4.67
CA LEU A 103 34.18 17.54 3.23
C LEU A 103 35.11 16.37 2.98
N PRO A 104 34.95 15.63 1.86
CA PRO A 104 35.88 14.60 1.45
C PRO A 104 37.30 15.17 1.26
N ASP A 105 38.29 14.53 1.85
CA ASP A 105 39.70 14.85 1.69
C ASP A 105 40.47 13.57 1.34
N PRO A 106 41.16 13.49 0.19
CA PRO A 106 42.01 12.35 -0.15
C PRO A 106 43.09 12.00 0.85
N ALA A 107 43.49 12.95 1.70
CA ALA A 107 44.44 12.73 2.80
C ALA A 107 43.79 12.11 4.07
N ASP A 108 42.44 12.15 4.19
CA ASP A 108 41.72 11.54 5.32
C ASP A 108 41.64 10.01 5.15
N PRO A 109 42.23 9.22 6.08
CA PRO A 109 42.12 7.75 6.04
C PRO A 109 40.69 7.25 6.01
N ASP A 110 39.73 7.91 6.69
CA ASP A 110 38.33 7.53 6.69
C ASP A 110 37.68 7.76 5.32
N PHE A 111 38.13 8.80 4.55
CA PHE A 111 37.64 8.99 3.19
C PHE A 111 38.16 7.89 2.26
N ASN A 112 39.44 7.51 2.38
CA ASN A 112 39.98 6.38 1.61
C ASN A 112 39.28 5.05 1.97
N ALA A 113 38.97 4.85 3.25
CA ALA A 113 38.17 3.70 3.67
C ALA A 113 36.75 3.72 3.09
N LEU A 114 36.11 4.90 2.97
CA LEU A 114 34.81 5.05 2.31
C LEU A 114 34.90 4.70 0.81
N VAL A 115 35.96 5.12 0.13
CA VAL A 115 36.17 4.75 -1.29
C VAL A 115 36.32 3.25 -1.46
N ALA A 116 37.12 2.60 -0.61
CA ALA A 116 37.28 1.14 -0.63
C ALA A 116 35.95 0.41 -0.35
N TYR A 117 35.16 0.94 0.58
CA TYR A 117 33.82 0.44 0.88
C TYR A 117 32.88 0.57 -0.32
N CYS A 118 32.87 1.70 -1.04
CA CYS A 118 32.06 1.88 -2.25
C CYS A 118 32.46 0.89 -3.36
N LEU A 119 33.75 0.62 -3.53
CA LEU A 119 34.25 -0.39 -4.49
C LEU A 119 33.78 -1.80 -4.10
N GLN A 120 33.79 -2.12 -2.80
CA GLN A 120 33.26 -3.40 -2.31
C GLN A 120 31.75 -3.53 -2.56
N ASP A 121 30.99 -2.46 -2.36
CA ASP A 121 29.53 -2.45 -2.65
C ASP A 121 29.28 -2.73 -4.14
N ILE A 122 30.05 -2.14 -5.07
CA ILE A 122 29.96 -2.39 -6.51
C ILE A 122 30.25 -3.89 -6.82
N ASN A 123 31.30 -4.46 -6.24
CA ASN A 123 31.63 -5.88 -6.45
C ASN A 123 30.54 -6.80 -5.88
N THR A 124 30.00 -6.47 -4.70
CA THR A 124 28.87 -7.20 -4.09
C THR A 124 27.63 -7.14 -4.99
N GLU A 125 27.35 -5.97 -5.55
CA GLU A 125 26.23 -5.77 -6.47
C GLU A 125 26.41 -6.58 -7.76
N ALA A 126 27.58 -6.54 -8.37
CA ALA A 126 27.89 -7.30 -9.60
C ALA A 126 27.69 -8.82 -9.37
N GLU A 127 28.15 -9.34 -8.22
CA GLU A 127 27.91 -10.74 -7.86
C GLU A 127 26.42 -11.03 -7.63
N LEU A 128 25.67 -10.12 -6.95
CA LEU A 128 24.23 -10.24 -6.77
C LEU A 128 23.54 -10.29 -8.13
N SER A 129 23.84 -9.33 -9.01
CA SER A 129 23.23 -9.23 -10.33
C SER A 129 23.46 -10.48 -11.18
N SER A 130 24.63 -11.12 -11.06
CA SER A 130 24.92 -12.38 -11.77
C SER A 130 24.13 -13.59 -11.25
N LYS A 131 23.66 -13.56 -10.00
CA LYS A 131 22.92 -14.65 -9.36
C LYS A 131 21.40 -14.53 -9.43
N VAL A 132 20.87 -13.34 -9.72
CA VAL A 132 19.42 -13.13 -9.88
C VAL A 132 19.08 -12.94 -11.35
N PRO A 133 17.97 -13.52 -11.85
CA PRO A 133 17.59 -13.36 -13.24
C PRO A 133 17.26 -11.91 -13.58
N ASP A 134 17.50 -11.52 -14.82
CA ASP A 134 17.05 -10.25 -15.36
C ASP A 134 15.52 -10.15 -15.38
N LEU A 135 15.01 -8.93 -15.36
CA LEU A 135 13.58 -8.71 -15.53
C LEU A 135 13.17 -9.16 -16.95
N PRO A 136 12.10 -9.98 -17.08
CA PRO A 136 11.52 -10.27 -18.40
C PRO A 136 11.13 -8.96 -19.12
N PRO A 137 11.05 -8.95 -20.46
CA PRO A 137 10.80 -7.74 -21.24
C PRO A 137 9.58 -6.93 -20.78
N GLU A 138 8.48 -7.59 -20.45
CA GLU A 138 7.24 -6.95 -19.97
C GLU A 138 7.45 -6.29 -18.61
N GLU A 139 8.17 -6.95 -17.71
CA GLU A 139 8.49 -6.40 -16.38
C GLU A 139 9.53 -5.29 -16.47
N LEU A 140 10.50 -5.40 -17.39
CA LEU A 140 11.46 -4.33 -17.64
C LEU A 140 10.76 -3.08 -18.16
N ASN A 141 9.85 -3.22 -19.12
CA ASN A 141 9.08 -2.09 -19.67
C ASN A 141 8.26 -1.41 -18.57
N TYR A 142 7.64 -2.19 -17.70
CA TYR A 142 6.88 -1.63 -16.58
C TYR A 142 7.78 -1.00 -15.52
N TRP A 143 8.94 -1.58 -15.22
CA TRP A 143 9.92 -0.96 -14.34
C TRP A 143 10.42 0.39 -14.91
N LEU A 144 10.66 0.47 -16.21
CA LEU A 144 11.04 1.74 -16.86
C LEU A 144 9.91 2.78 -16.76
N ALA A 145 8.65 2.38 -16.96
CA ALA A 145 7.49 3.26 -16.77
C ALA A 145 7.39 3.73 -15.30
N ASP A 146 7.56 2.83 -14.31
CA ASP A 146 7.63 3.16 -12.88
C ASP A 146 8.73 4.19 -12.60
N GLN A 147 9.90 4.04 -13.25
CA GLN A 147 10.98 5.01 -13.12
C GLN A 147 10.60 6.37 -13.71
N HIS A 148 9.86 6.43 -14.81
CA HIS A 148 9.34 7.69 -15.36
C HIS A 148 8.29 8.32 -14.44
N ILE A 149 7.35 7.55 -13.91
CA ILE A 149 6.33 7.99 -12.95
C ILE A 149 6.99 8.60 -11.70
N ASN A 150 7.94 7.89 -11.10
CA ASN A 150 8.65 8.34 -9.91
C ASN A 150 9.43 9.66 -10.16
N ARG A 151 10.06 9.82 -11.32
CA ARG A 151 10.82 11.03 -11.67
C ARG A 151 9.93 12.20 -12.07
N ARG A 152 8.79 11.93 -12.69
CA ARG A 152 7.76 12.93 -12.97
C ARG A 152 7.23 13.47 -11.66
N GLY A 153 6.95 12.60 -10.72
CA GLY A 153 6.37 12.95 -9.42
C GLY A 153 5.00 13.62 -9.56
N VAL A 154 4.51 14.18 -8.48
CA VAL A 154 3.21 14.88 -8.43
C VAL A 154 3.34 16.16 -7.62
N ALA A 155 2.65 17.23 -8.03
CA ALA A 155 2.66 18.48 -7.30
C ALA A 155 1.79 18.40 -6.03
N VAL A 156 2.16 19.20 -5.02
CA VAL A 156 1.41 19.35 -3.77
C VAL A 156 1.18 20.81 -3.44
N ASP A 157 0.07 21.09 -2.78
CA ASP A 157 -0.29 22.42 -2.31
C ASP A 157 0.50 22.77 -1.04
N LEU A 158 1.67 23.38 -1.24
CA LEU A 158 2.57 23.78 -0.14
C LEU A 158 1.92 24.78 0.81
N ALA A 159 1.04 25.66 0.32
CA ALA A 159 0.34 26.61 1.16
C ALA A 159 -0.64 25.91 2.09
N ALA A 160 -1.48 25.02 1.55
CA ALA A 160 -2.41 24.23 2.36
C ALA A 160 -1.67 23.30 3.34
N ILE A 161 -0.54 22.70 2.94
CA ILE A 161 0.30 21.92 3.85
C ILE A 161 0.82 22.77 5.02
N ALA A 162 1.27 23.99 4.76
CA ALA A 162 1.72 24.91 5.80
C ALA A 162 0.57 25.33 6.75
N ASP A 163 -0.61 25.62 6.21
CA ASP A 163 -1.77 26.00 6.97
C ASP A 163 -2.24 24.86 7.89
N LEU A 164 -2.40 23.65 7.35
CA LEU A 164 -2.76 22.48 8.13
C LEU A 164 -1.69 22.12 9.16
N THR A 165 -0.41 22.25 8.82
CA THR A 165 0.69 22.01 9.77
C THR A 165 0.59 22.96 10.97
N ALA A 166 0.36 24.25 10.74
CA ALA A 166 0.21 25.24 11.81
C ALA A 166 -0.96 24.90 12.75
N ILE A 167 -2.09 24.43 12.19
CA ILE A 167 -3.24 23.98 12.98
C ILE A 167 -2.91 22.75 13.83
N ILE A 168 -2.25 21.76 13.25
CA ILE A 168 -1.86 20.54 13.98
C ILE A 168 -0.84 20.85 15.09
N GLU A 169 0.09 21.77 14.86
CA GLU A 169 1.05 22.22 15.88
C GLU A 169 0.33 22.89 17.07
N GLN A 170 -0.63 23.77 16.82
CA GLN A 170 -1.48 24.36 17.87
C GLN A 170 -2.28 23.29 18.63
N GLY A 171 -2.80 22.29 17.91
CA GLY A 171 -3.49 21.14 18.50
C GLY A 171 -2.58 20.32 19.41
N TYR A 172 -1.35 20.03 19.00
CA TYR A 172 -0.37 19.35 19.84
C TYR A 172 -0.01 20.15 21.11
N GLU A 173 0.21 21.46 20.98
CA GLU A 173 0.49 22.32 22.13
C GLU A 173 -0.66 22.32 23.13
N ARG A 174 -1.89 22.42 22.64
CA ARG A 174 -3.12 22.38 23.44
C ARG A 174 -3.27 21.05 24.17
N PHE A 175 -3.17 19.93 23.45
CA PHE A 175 -3.31 18.60 24.04
C PHE A 175 -2.17 18.24 24.98
N ASN A 176 -0.94 18.68 24.71
CA ASN A 176 0.17 18.49 25.62
C ASN A 176 0.04 19.34 26.91
N ARG A 177 -0.59 20.50 26.83
CA ARG A 177 -0.94 21.30 28.02
C ARG A 177 -1.99 20.58 28.85
N GLU A 178 -3.08 20.17 28.22
CA GLU A 178 -4.20 19.48 28.85
C GLU A 178 -3.76 18.15 29.49
N ILE A 179 -2.91 17.33 28.81
CA ILE A 179 -2.43 16.07 29.39
C ILE A 179 -1.54 16.32 30.62
N ARG A 180 -0.73 17.38 30.64
CA ARG A 180 0.04 17.75 31.83
C ARG A 180 -0.85 18.12 33.00
N GLU A 181 -1.91 18.88 32.74
CA GLU A 181 -2.88 19.28 33.78
C GLU A 181 -3.61 18.05 34.32
N ILE A 182 -4.16 17.20 33.45
CA ILE A 182 -4.90 15.99 33.84
C ILE A 182 -4.03 15.02 34.65
N THR A 183 -2.75 14.90 34.29
CA THR A 183 -1.82 13.95 34.90
C THR A 183 -0.97 14.56 36.02
N GLU A 184 -1.27 15.82 36.43
CA GLU A 184 -0.51 16.54 37.44
C GLU A 184 1.01 16.54 37.17
N GLY A 185 1.39 16.65 35.89
CA GLY A 185 2.78 16.67 35.45
C GLY A 185 3.45 15.29 35.29
N HIS A 186 2.76 14.18 35.54
CA HIS A 186 3.36 12.85 35.31
C HIS A 186 3.65 12.59 33.82
N VAL A 187 2.84 13.16 32.94
CA VAL A 187 2.99 13.05 31.47
C VAL A 187 3.17 14.44 30.86
N GLU A 188 4.34 14.74 30.34
CA GLU A 188 4.67 16.02 29.70
C GLU A 188 4.08 16.16 28.31
N GLN A 189 4.02 15.05 27.57
CA GLN A 189 3.51 15.00 26.20
C GLN A 189 2.70 13.73 26.02
N ALA A 190 1.55 13.83 25.38
CA ALA A 190 0.68 12.70 25.12
C ALA A 190 1.29 11.63 24.18
N SER A 191 2.43 11.93 23.54
CA SER A 191 3.25 10.99 22.77
C SER A 191 4.14 10.09 23.64
N GLN A 192 4.27 10.36 24.94
CA GLN A 192 5.08 9.55 25.89
C GLN A 192 4.33 8.30 26.34
N VAL A 193 4.24 7.32 25.46
CA VAL A 193 3.44 6.09 25.64
C VAL A 193 3.72 5.41 26.97
N SER A 194 4.99 5.19 27.34
CA SER A 194 5.34 4.47 28.57
C SER A 194 4.88 5.19 29.84
N ARG A 195 5.03 6.52 29.90
CA ARG A 195 4.57 7.32 31.04
C ARG A 195 3.05 7.36 31.14
N LEU A 196 2.38 7.44 29.98
CA LEU A 196 0.91 7.45 29.95
C LEU A 196 0.34 6.08 30.36
N LEU A 197 0.95 4.96 29.94
CA LEU A 197 0.59 3.62 30.41
C LEU A 197 0.75 3.48 31.93
N GLU A 198 1.86 3.98 32.49
CA GLU A 198 2.11 3.95 33.94
C GLU A 198 1.07 4.77 34.70
N TRP A 199 0.76 5.98 34.22
CA TRP A 199 -0.26 6.82 34.83
C TRP A 199 -1.67 6.20 34.73
N LEU A 200 -2.05 5.65 33.59
CA LEU A 200 -3.34 4.94 33.41
C LEU A 200 -3.45 3.73 34.33
N ARG A 201 -2.36 3.00 34.56
CA ARG A 201 -2.34 1.90 35.54
C ARG A 201 -2.63 2.40 36.97
N GLY A 202 -2.11 3.57 37.33
CA GLY A 202 -2.44 4.25 38.59
C GLY A 202 -3.91 4.66 38.70
N GLN A 203 -4.59 4.85 37.56
CA GLN A 203 -6.03 5.11 37.47
C GLN A 203 -6.90 3.84 37.38
N GLY A 204 -6.30 2.65 37.48
CA GLY A 204 -6.99 1.37 37.40
C GLY A 204 -7.15 0.77 36.00
N TYR A 205 -6.55 1.36 34.99
CA TYR A 205 -6.59 0.86 33.60
C TYR A 205 -5.28 0.16 33.23
N TYR A 206 -5.36 -1.17 33.04
CA TYR A 206 -4.20 -2.03 32.75
C TYR A 206 -4.14 -2.33 31.26
N LEU A 207 -3.34 -1.54 30.53
CA LEU A 207 -3.16 -1.67 29.09
C LEU A 207 -1.70 -2.07 28.81
N ASP A 208 -1.50 -2.94 27.81
CA ASP A 208 -0.16 -3.35 27.33
C ASP A 208 0.39 -2.41 26.26
N ALA A 209 -0.50 -1.72 25.52
CA ALA A 209 -0.16 -0.81 24.42
C ALA A 209 -1.17 0.35 24.37
N LEU A 210 -0.81 1.41 23.62
CA LEU A 210 -1.68 2.54 23.29
C LEU A 210 -1.73 2.73 21.76
N ASP A 211 -1.88 1.60 21.02
CA ASP A 211 -2.28 1.63 19.62
C ASP A 211 -3.78 1.89 19.48
N ASP A 212 -4.24 2.14 18.25
CA ASP A 212 -5.63 2.52 17.99
C ASP A 212 -6.65 1.49 18.48
N ASP A 213 -6.32 0.19 18.34
CA ASP A 213 -7.19 -0.91 18.76
C ASP A 213 -7.32 -0.92 20.30
N ALA A 214 -6.19 -0.87 21.01
CA ALA A 214 -6.15 -0.89 22.47
C ALA A 214 -6.82 0.36 23.08
N VAL A 215 -6.58 1.53 22.51
CA VAL A 215 -7.21 2.79 22.96
C VAL A 215 -8.72 2.77 22.71
N SER A 216 -9.16 2.32 21.53
CA SER A 216 -10.59 2.23 21.19
C SER A 216 -11.33 1.26 22.08
N GLU A 217 -10.72 0.13 22.45
CA GLU A 217 -11.30 -0.83 23.39
C GLU A 217 -11.39 -0.23 24.80
N ALA A 218 -10.31 0.38 25.29
CA ALA A 218 -10.28 1.00 26.61
C ALA A 218 -11.28 2.16 26.75
N LEU A 219 -11.54 2.90 25.68
CA LEU A 219 -12.50 4.02 25.67
C LEU A 219 -13.96 3.55 25.88
N LYS A 220 -14.29 2.29 25.68
CA LYS A 220 -15.64 1.76 25.95
C LYS A 220 -16.01 1.85 27.42
N ASP A 221 -15.05 1.59 28.30
CA ASP A 221 -15.22 1.51 29.74
C ASP A 221 -14.53 2.65 30.53
N ALA A 222 -13.73 3.48 29.85
CA ALA A 222 -13.01 4.56 30.49
C ALA A 222 -13.91 5.72 30.89
N HIS A 223 -13.63 6.33 32.06
CA HIS A 223 -14.40 7.44 32.62
C HIS A 223 -13.46 8.57 33.12
N GLY A 224 -14.03 9.76 33.32
CA GLY A 224 -13.34 10.92 33.93
C GLY A 224 -12.04 11.29 33.21
N VAL A 225 -11.01 11.56 33.99
CA VAL A 225 -9.70 12.03 33.50
C VAL A 225 -8.97 10.97 32.67
N ALA A 226 -9.15 9.69 32.99
CA ALA A 226 -8.55 8.59 32.23
C ALA A 226 -9.15 8.51 30.82
N ARG A 227 -10.48 8.63 30.71
CA ARG A 227 -11.14 8.72 29.39
C ARG A 227 -10.60 9.88 28.57
N ARG A 228 -10.49 11.08 29.17
CA ARG A 228 -10.00 12.25 28.46
C ARG A 228 -8.55 12.09 28.02
N ALA A 229 -7.70 11.48 28.85
CA ALA A 229 -6.31 11.19 28.48
C ALA A 229 -6.22 10.19 27.31
N LEU A 230 -7.10 9.19 27.24
CA LEU A 230 -7.21 8.26 26.12
C LEU A 230 -7.72 8.94 24.84
N GLU A 231 -8.72 9.84 24.94
CA GLU A 231 -9.22 10.63 23.80
C GLU A 231 -8.10 11.52 23.21
N ILE A 232 -7.34 12.21 24.07
CA ILE A 232 -6.16 12.99 23.64
C ILE A 232 -5.15 12.07 22.95
N ARG A 233 -4.86 10.90 23.54
CA ARG A 233 -3.93 9.92 22.95
C ARG A 233 -4.41 9.45 21.59
N GLN A 234 -5.70 9.18 21.43
CA GLN A 234 -6.30 8.77 20.16
C GLN A 234 -6.15 9.89 19.10
N ALA A 235 -6.51 11.12 19.43
CA ALA A 235 -6.41 12.26 18.53
C ALA A 235 -4.98 12.47 18.01
N ILE A 236 -3.98 12.52 18.91
CA ILE A 236 -2.58 12.75 18.53
C ILE A 236 -1.90 11.49 17.99
N GLY A 237 -2.46 10.30 18.22
CA GLY A 237 -1.97 9.01 17.75
C GLY A 237 -2.07 8.85 16.24
N SER A 238 -2.91 9.64 15.58
CA SER A 238 -3.13 9.57 14.14
C SER A 238 -1.80 9.66 13.38
N ALA A 239 -1.37 8.52 12.82
CA ALA A 239 -0.19 8.46 11.97
C ALA A 239 -0.36 9.29 10.70
N SER A 240 -1.60 9.57 10.30
CA SER A 240 -1.94 10.24 9.05
C SER A 240 -1.48 11.71 9.05
N VAL A 241 -1.70 12.46 10.12
CA VAL A 241 -1.29 13.88 10.17
C VAL A 241 0.23 14.08 10.12
N LYS A 242 1.02 13.07 10.53
CA LYS A 242 2.48 13.10 10.41
C LYS A 242 2.95 13.16 8.96
N LYS A 243 2.11 12.77 8.02
CA LYS A 243 2.39 12.81 6.59
C LYS A 243 2.49 14.23 6.05
N LEU A 244 1.89 15.22 6.71
CA LEU A 244 2.09 16.65 6.40
C LEU A 244 3.58 17.03 6.49
N TYR A 245 4.25 16.62 7.56
CA TYR A 245 5.69 16.86 7.74
C TYR A 245 6.52 16.15 6.67
N SER A 246 6.14 14.92 6.34
CA SER A 246 6.79 14.15 5.27
C SER A 246 6.63 14.83 3.91
N MET A 247 5.41 15.29 3.58
CA MET A 247 5.15 16.03 2.33
C MET A 247 5.97 17.32 2.27
N ARG A 248 5.95 18.12 3.36
CA ARG A 248 6.71 19.38 3.43
C ARG A 248 8.21 19.18 3.28
N LEU A 249 8.77 18.13 3.94
CA LEU A 249 10.21 17.84 3.93
C LEU A 249 10.69 17.33 2.57
N GLN A 250 9.88 16.54 1.88
CA GLN A 250 10.26 15.86 0.64
C GLN A 250 9.89 16.64 -0.62
N ALA A 251 9.02 17.66 -0.50
CA ALA A 251 8.67 18.49 -1.63
C ALA A 251 9.89 19.30 -2.11
N THR A 252 10.11 19.29 -3.42
CA THR A 252 11.12 20.15 -4.05
C THR A 252 10.69 21.63 -3.98
N GLU A 253 11.60 22.55 -4.33
CA GLU A 253 11.28 23.97 -4.44
C GLU A 253 10.14 24.26 -5.44
N ALA A 254 10.01 23.39 -6.47
CA ALA A 254 8.92 23.46 -7.44
C ALA A 254 7.59 22.86 -6.89
N GLY A 255 7.53 22.48 -5.62
CA GLY A 255 6.34 21.92 -4.97
C GLY A 255 5.97 20.52 -5.47
N ARG A 256 6.93 19.71 -5.95
CA ARG A 256 6.66 18.32 -6.39
C ARG A 256 7.30 17.29 -5.46
N LEU A 257 6.58 16.20 -5.26
CA LEU A 257 7.06 14.99 -4.59
C LEU A 257 7.50 13.98 -5.65
N HIS A 258 8.67 13.40 -5.47
CA HIS A 258 9.25 12.39 -6.36
C HIS A 258 9.47 11.08 -5.62
N ASP A 259 9.72 9.99 -6.36
CA ASP A 259 10.06 8.66 -5.83
C ASP A 259 9.04 8.11 -4.81
N LEU A 260 7.75 8.35 -5.10
CA LEU A 260 6.63 7.96 -4.23
C LEU A 260 6.36 6.45 -4.24
N PHE A 261 6.92 5.70 -5.18
CA PHE A 261 6.62 4.28 -5.37
C PHE A 261 7.88 3.42 -5.35
N SER A 262 7.78 2.31 -4.63
CA SER A 262 8.75 1.23 -4.65
C SER A 262 8.26 0.11 -5.56
N TYR A 263 8.92 -0.07 -6.71
CA TYR A 263 8.63 -1.16 -7.63
C TYR A 263 8.74 -2.53 -6.94
N HIS A 264 7.79 -3.42 -7.20
CA HIS A 264 7.76 -4.82 -6.78
C HIS A 264 8.05 -5.00 -5.27
N ALA A 265 7.42 -4.19 -4.42
CA ALA A 265 7.66 -4.22 -2.97
C ALA A 265 6.99 -5.40 -2.26
N ALA A 266 5.95 -5.97 -2.85
CA ALA A 266 5.30 -7.19 -2.38
C ALA A 266 5.66 -8.39 -3.28
N ARG A 267 5.58 -9.62 -2.75
CA ARG A 267 5.77 -10.86 -3.50
C ARG A 267 4.91 -10.94 -4.76
N THR A 268 3.70 -10.39 -4.71
CA THR A 268 2.74 -10.37 -5.82
C THR A 268 3.13 -9.40 -6.94
N GLY A 269 4.17 -8.58 -6.74
CA GLY A 269 4.62 -7.57 -7.67
C GLY A 269 4.00 -6.19 -7.45
N ARG A 270 3.09 -6.05 -6.47
CA ARG A 270 2.51 -4.75 -6.13
C ARG A 270 3.58 -3.79 -5.63
N ALA A 271 3.45 -2.52 -6.00
CA ALA A 271 4.27 -1.45 -5.47
C ALA A 271 3.85 -1.10 -4.03
N ALA A 272 4.78 -0.54 -3.28
CA ALA A 272 4.49 0.12 -2.01
C ALA A 272 4.75 1.61 -2.10
N GLY A 273 4.05 2.40 -1.27
CA GLY A 273 4.28 3.83 -1.19
C GLY A 273 5.50 4.18 -0.35
N ASN A 274 6.24 5.19 -0.78
CA ASN A 274 7.33 5.82 -0.04
C ASN A 274 6.90 7.19 0.49
N GLY A 275 7.61 7.69 1.49
CA GLY A 275 7.36 9.01 2.06
C GLY A 275 5.93 9.16 2.60
N PRO A 276 5.09 10.03 2.04
CA PRO A 276 3.70 10.20 2.47
C PRO A 276 2.82 8.99 2.15
N GLN A 277 3.27 8.06 1.31
CA GLN A 277 2.59 6.81 0.96
C GLN A 277 1.14 7.05 0.46
N PRO A 278 0.94 7.50 -0.78
CA PRO A 278 -0.39 7.83 -1.32
C PRO A 278 -1.43 6.73 -1.13
N GLN A 279 -1.02 5.46 -1.24
CA GLN A 279 -1.88 4.29 -1.07
C GLN A 279 -2.50 4.17 0.34
N ASN A 280 -1.82 4.72 1.36
CA ASN A 280 -2.20 4.63 2.76
C ASN A 280 -2.74 5.95 3.32
N LEU A 281 -3.17 6.87 2.46
CA LEU A 281 -3.84 8.09 2.88
C LEU A 281 -5.30 7.78 3.18
N PRO A 282 -5.88 8.35 4.27
CA PRO A 282 -7.29 8.21 4.56
C PRO A 282 -8.17 8.67 3.39
N ASN A 283 -9.27 7.99 3.20
CA ASN A 283 -10.33 8.37 2.26
C ASN A 283 -11.61 8.83 2.97
N SER A 284 -11.55 9.03 4.27
CA SER A 284 -12.65 9.44 5.12
C SER A 284 -12.19 10.50 6.10
N GLY A 285 -13.14 11.23 6.67
CA GLY A 285 -12.98 12.20 7.73
C GLY A 285 -14.07 12.02 8.78
N PRO A 286 -14.33 13.01 9.64
CA PRO A 286 -15.42 12.94 10.59
C PRO A 286 -16.79 12.90 9.90
N ASP A 287 -17.81 12.40 10.62
CA ASP A 287 -19.19 12.46 10.15
C ASP A 287 -19.61 13.90 9.91
N ILE A 288 -20.23 14.16 8.76
CA ILE A 288 -20.56 15.49 8.31
C ILE A 288 -22.05 15.70 8.06
N ALA A 289 -22.47 16.93 8.22
CA ALA A 289 -23.75 17.44 7.75
C ALA A 289 -23.52 18.53 6.68
N VAL A 290 -24.42 18.58 5.71
CA VAL A 290 -24.41 19.59 4.65
C VAL A 290 -25.57 20.51 4.87
N CYS A 291 -25.25 21.79 5.15
CA CYS A 291 -26.24 22.84 5.29
C CYS A 291 -26.97 23.08 3.97
N ARG A 292 -28.22 23.58 4.00
CA ARG A 292 -28.99 24.00 2.81
C ARG A 292 -28.24 24.96 1.88
N CYS A 293 -27.26 25.69 2.38
CA CYS A 293 -26.39 26.56 1.58
C CYS A 293 -25.22 25.84 0.91
N GLY A 294 -25.15 24.51 1.05
CA GLY A 294 -24.08 23.67 0.48
C GLY A 294 -22.79 23.66 1.31
N THR A 295 -22.76 24.27 2.50
CA THR A 295 -21.54 24.29 3.34
C THR A 295 -21.48 23.06 4.24
N TYR A 296 -20.29 22.49 4.35
CA TYR A 296 -19.99 21.27 5.13
C TYR A 296 -19.58 21.63 6.56
N ARG A 297 -19.97 20.80 7.53
CA ARG A 297 -19.56 20.85 8.93
C ARG A 297 -19.69 19.47 9.56
N ALA A 298 -19.13 19.27 10.74
CA ALA A 298 -19.35 18.03 11.48
C ALA A 298 -20.84 17.85 11.82
N SER A 299 -21.33 16.63 11.75
CA SER A 299 -22.75 16.31 12.04
C SER A 299 -23.19 16.70 13.46
N THR A 300 -22.23 16.74 14.40
CA THR A 300 -22.43 17.15 15.79
C THR A 300 -22.54 18.67 16.00
N VAL A 301 -22.27 19.46 14.98
CA VAL A 301 -22.27 20.92 15.05
C VAL A 301 -23.50 21.48 14.36
N SER A 302 -24.28 22.33 15.05
CA SER A 302 -25.46 23.00 14.48
C SER A 302 -25.14 24.33 13.78
N LEU A 303 -24.00 24.94 14.10
CA LEU A 303 -23.59 26.22 13.56
C LEU A 303 -23.06 26.11 12.12
N CYS A 304 -23.68 26.79 11.17
CA CYS A 304 -23.21 26.85 9.79
C CYS A 304 -22.10 27.92 9.65
N PRO A 305 -20.98 27.62 8.94
CA PRO A 305 -19.93 28.60 8.64
C PRO A 305 -20.42 29.88 7.94
N LYS A 306 -21.49 29.81 7.16
CA LYS A 306 -22.15 30.95 6.52
C LYS A 306 -23.28 31.54 7.36
N MET A 307 -23.34 31.21 8.66
CA MET A 307 -24.32 31.72 9.62
C MET A 307 -25.80 31.57 9.17
N CYS A 308 -26.09 30.49 8.43
CA CYS A 308 -27.47 30.16 8.09
C CYS A 308 -28.29 29.89 9.36
N PRO A 309 -29.56 30.30 9.42
CA PRO A 309 -30.43 29.87 10.52
C PRO A 309 -30.52 28.33 10.57
N PRO A 310 -30.74 27.76 11.78
CA PRO A 310 -30.99 26.36 11.94
C PRO A 310 -32.09 25.89 10.97
N GLY A 311 -31.85 24.82 10.27
CA GLY A 311 -32.76 24.29 9.26
C GLY A 311 -32.49 22.84 8.97
N GLU A 312 -33.19 22.29 8.00
CA GLU A 312 -33.04 20.91 7.57
C GLU A 312 -31.66 20.68 6.91
N ASP A 313 -30.70 20.22 7.69
CA ASP A 313 -29.42 19.75 7.17
C ASP A 313 -29.58 18.30 6.69
N ARG A 314 -28.95 17.98 5.58
CA ARG A 314 -28.86 16.60 5.12
C ARG A 314 -27.59 15.95 5.68
N HIS A 315 -27.69 14.69 6.04
CA HIS A 315 -26.51 13.87 6.32
C HIS A 315 -25.63 13.80 5.06
N GLY A 316 -24.32 13.98 5.21
CA GLY A 316 -23.35 13.89 4.14
C GLY A 316 -22.33 12.78 4.41
N GLU A 317 -21.81 12.21 3.35
CA GLU A 317 -20.60 11.38 3.42
C GLU A 317 -19.38 12.29 3.18
N TRP A 318 -18.25 11.97 3.82
CA TRP A 318 -17.01 12.70 3.61
C TRP A 318 -16.58 12.56 2.14
N ASP A 319 -16.38 13.70 1.50
CA ASP A 319 -15.96 13.80 0.10
C ASP A 319 -14.91 14.91 -0.10
N HIS A 320 -14.54 15.16 -1.34
CA HIS A 320 -13.58 16.21 -1.69
C HIS A 320 -14.10 17.61 -1.35
N ALA A 321 -15.41 17.87 -1.40
CA ALA A 321 -15.98 19.17 -1.08
C ALA A 321 -15.95 19.43 0.43
N ALA A 322 -16.10 18.38 1.25
CA ALA A 322 -15.87 18.46 2.68
C ALA A 322 -14.40 18.81 2.98
N ALA A 323 -13.47 18.15 2.32
CA ALA A 323 -12.04 18.43 2.45
C ALA A 323 -11.71 19.88 2.02
N GLU A 324 -12.24 20.37 0.91
CA GLU A 324 -12.07 21.77 0.46
C GLU A 324 -12.64 22.78 1.47
N SER A 325 -13.76 22.46 2.12
CA SER A 325 -14.32 23.29 3.18
C SER A 325 -13.36 23.41 4.36
N VAL A 326 -12.75 22.31 4.79
CA VAL A 326 -11.74 22.31 5.88
C VAL A 326 -10.49 23.09 5.45
N LEU A 327 -9.99 22.89 4.22
CA LEU A 327 -8.84 23.63 3.70
C LEU A 327 -9.10 25.15 3.70
N SER A 328 -10.31 25.57 3.34
CA SER A 328 -10.70 26.98 3.36
C SER A 328 -10.72 27.57 4.78
N LEU A 329 -11.20 26.82 5.77
CA LEU A 329 -11.17 27.22 7.17
C LEU A 329 -9.74 27.26 7.73
N ALA A 330 -8.92 26.29 7.32
CA ALA A 330 -7.54 26.15 7.76
C ALA A 330 -6.62 27.29 7.26
N ALA A 331 -6.99 27.99 6.19
CA ALA A 331 -6.24 29.12 5.67
C ALA A 331 -6.08 30.28 6.69
N MET A 332 -6.94 30.37 7.70
CA MET A 332 -6.78 31.29 8.81
C MET A 332 -5.70 30.89 9.83
N ARG A 333 -5.19 29.67 9.77
CA ARG A 333 -4.18 29.10 10.70
C ARG A 333 -4.60 29.20 12.18
N ASP A 334 -5.89 29.05 12.45
CA ASP A 334 -6.47 29.14 13.78
C ASP A 334 -7.20 27.83 14.12
N PHE A 335 -6.64 27.08 15.08
CA PHE A 335 -7.20 25.82 15.55
C PHE A 335 -8.63 25.95 16.06
N ASP A 336 -8.90 26.98 16.87
CA ASP A 336 -10.22 27.19 17.46
C ASP A 336 -11.26 27.59 16.40
N HIS A 337 -10.83 28.28 15.35
CA HIS A 337 -11.70 28.58 14.21
C HIS A 337 -12.15 27.31 13.49
N VAL A 338 -11.23 26.37 13.21
CA VAL A 338 -11.59 25.08 12.60
C VAL A 338 -12.43 24.24 13.55
N ALA A 339 -12.08 24.19 14.84
CA ALA A 339 -12.78 23.40 15.86
C ALA A 339 -14.26 23.81 16.05
N LYS A 340 -14.63 25.05 15.76
CA LYS A 340 -16.03 25.48 15.77
C LYS A 340 -16.92 24.68 14.83
N TYR A 341 -16.39 24.25 13.71
CA TYR A 341 -17.14 23.55 12.66
C TYR A 341 -16.78 22.06 12.55
N PHE A 342 -15.58 21.72 12.95
CA PHE A 342 -15.05 20.36 12.99
C PHE A 342 -14.33 20.13 14.33
N PRO A 343 -15.06 19.75 15.39
CA PRO A 343 -14.47 19.56 16.73
C PRO A 343 -13.32 18.57 16.77
N ASP A 344 -13.41 17.48 15.98
CA ASP A 344 -12.28 16.58 15.73
C ASP A 344 -11.42 17.14 14.59
N VAL A 345 -10.59 18.13 14.94
CA VAL A 345 -9.71 18.80 13.98
C VAL A 345 -8.71 17.85 13.36
N PHE A 346 -8.19 16.88 14.13
CA PHE A 346 -7.20 15.92 13.62
C PHE A 346 -7.81 14.96 12.59
N ALA A 347 -9.01 14.46 12.83
CA ALA A 347 -9.73 13.66 11.84
C ALA A 347 -10.08 14.48 10.58
N ALA A 348 -10.50 15.73 10.74
CA ALA A 348 -10.78 16.62 9.61
C ALA A 348 -9.54 16.90 8.76
N VAL A 349 -8.41 17.21 9.39
CA VAL A 349 -7.12 17.38 8.70
C VAL A 349 -6.66 16.08 8.03
N SER A 350 -6.83 14.95 8.70
CA SER A 350 -6.52 13.63 8.13
C SER A 350 -7.30 13.36 6.84
N GLY A 351 -8.58 13.71 6.81
CA GLY A 351 -9.44 13.59 5.62
C GLY A 351 -9.03 14.50 4.46
N CYS A 352 -8.24 15.57 4.71
CA CYS A 352 -7.78 16.49 3.66
C CYS A 352 -6.53 16.00 2.92
N LEU A 353 -5.79 15.01 3.45
CA LEU A 353 -4.44 14.67 2.96
C LEU A 353 -4.39 14.30 1.48
N ARG A 354 -5.40 13.62 0.95
CA ARG A 354 -5.49 13.30 -0.49
C ARG A 354 -5.62 14.56 -1.33
N GLY A 355 -6.44 15.51 -0.90
CA GLY A 355 -6.65 16.79 -1.58
C GLY A 355 -5.43 17.70 -1.62
N LEU A 356 -4.35 17.37 -0.91
CA LEU A 356 -3.08 18.09 -0.99
C LEU A 356 -2.28 17.80 -2.26
N PHE A 357 -2.53 16.69 -2.94
CA PHE A 357 -1.98 16.44 -4.27
C PHE A 357 -2.78 17.27 -5.28
N VAL A 358 -2.08 18.08 -6.06
CA VAL A 358 -2.67 19.04 -7.01
C VAL A 358 -2.02 18.88 -8.38
N ALA A 359 -2.78 19.17 -9.42
CA ALA A 359 -2.22 19.29 -10.76
C ALA A 359 -1.42 20.60 -10.89
N SER A 360 -0.39 20.58 -11.72
CA SER A 360 0.39 21.78 -12.05
C SER A 360 -0.49 22.82 -12.73
N PRO A 361 -0.11 24.11 -12.70
CA PRO A 361 -0.82 25.15 -13.45
C PRO A 361 -1.01 24.78 -14.92
N GLY A 362 -2.22 24.99 -15.45
CA GLY A 362 -2.58 24.63 -16.83
C GLY A 362 -2.81 23.11 -17.05
N HIS A 363 -2.77 22.30 -15.98
CA HIS A 363 -3.02 20.86 -16.02
C HIS A 363 -4.17 20.48 -15.09
N GLU A 364 -4.64 19.27 -15.26
CA GLU A 364 -5.65 18.63 -14.42
C GLU A 364 -5.37 17.14 -14.31
N PHE A 365 -5.93 16.51 -13.28
CA PHE A 365 -5.91 15.06 -13.14
C PHE A 365 -7.06 14.43 -13.92
N ILE A 366 -6.79 13.30 -14.55
CA ILE A 366 -7.77 12.30 -14.96
C ILE A 366 -7.45 11.02 -14.21
N SER A 367 -8.45 10.41 -13.62
CA SER A 367 -8.31 9.17 -12.86
C SER A 367 -9.44 8.22 -13.15
N SER A 368 -9.17 6.93 -13.05
CA SER A 368 -10.18 5.88 -12.93
C SER A 368 -9.64 4.70 -12.14
N ASP A 369 -10.55 3.88 -11.61
CA ASP A 369 -10.30 2.72 -10.76
C ASP A 369 -10.84 1.46 -11.43
N TYR A 370 -10.21 0.31 -11.21
CA TYR A 370 -10.80 -0.95 -11.60
C TYR A 370 -11.92 -1.37 -10.66
N SER A 371 -13.07 -1.72 -11.21
CA SER A 371 -14.22 -2.15 -10.42
C SER A 371 -14.02 -3.54 -9.85
N ALA A 372 -13.72 -3.64 -8.54
CA ALA A 372 -13.57 -4.89 -7.79
C ALA A 372 -12.61 -5.90 -8.46
N ILE A 373 -11.47 -5.45 -8.97
CA ILE A 373 -10.57 -6.26 -9.82
C ILE A 373 -10.14 -7.57 -9.16
N GLU A 374 -9.86 -7.59 -7.85
CA GLU A 374 -9.48 -8.83 -7.18
C GLU A 374 -10.62 -9.85 -7.17
N ALA A 375 -11.86 -9.41 -6.98
CA ALA A 375 -13.02 -10.30 -7.01
C ALA A 375 -13.30 -10.82 -8.43
N VAL A 376 -13.11 -9.98 -9.45
CA VAL A 376 -13.18 -10.38 -10.87
C VAL A 376 -12.12 -11.43 -11.19
N VAL A 377 -10.88 -11.17 -10.83
CA VAL A 377 -9.75 -12.10 -11.05
C VAL A 377 -9.95 -13.40 -10.28
N ALA A 378 -10.43 -13.34 -9.03
CA ALA A 378 -10.72 -14.54 -8.24
C ALA A 378 -11.80 -15.41 -8.90
N ALA A 379 -12.90 -14.78 -9.36
CA ALA A 379 -13.96 -15.48 -10.06
C ALA A 379 -13.48 -16.09 -11.39
N ALA A 380 -12.67 -15.36 -12.16
CA ALA A 380 -12.15 -15.81 -13.44
C ALA A 380 -11.15 -16.98 -13.29
N LEU A 381 -10.18 -16.85 -12.39
CA LEU A 381 -9.21 -17.92 -12.08
C LEU A 381 -9.89 -19.20 -11.58
N ALA A 382 -10.92 -19.05 -10.75
CA ALA A 382 -11.69 -20.17 -10.23
C ALA A 382 -12.76 -20.70 -11.18
N GLY A 383 -13.17 -19.93 -12.19
CA GLY A 383 -14.31 -20.25 -13.05
C GLY A 383 -15.64 -20.23 -12.30
N GLU A 384 -15.81 -19.30 -11.36
CA GLU A 384 -17.06 -19.15 -10.57
C GLU A 384 -18.11 -18.40 -11.40
N GLN A 385 -18.90 -19.16 -12.18
CA GLN A 385 -19.71 -18.61 -13.27
C GLN A 385 -20.73 -17.57 -12.83
N TRP A 386 -21.49 -17.79 -11.75
CA TRP A 386 -22.50 -16.83 -11.31
C TRP A 386 -21.91 -15.44 -10.98
N ARG A 387 -20.67 -15.41 -10.47
CA ARG A 387 -19.94 -14.17 -10.19
C ARG A 387 -19.51 -13.48 -11.47
N LEU A 388 -19.03 -14.25 -12.45
CA LEU A 388 -18.69 -13.72 -13.78
C LEU A 388 -19.93 -13.13 -14.46
N ASP A 389 -21.10 -13.76 -14.31
CA ASP A 389 -22.36 -13.24 -14.83
C ASP A 389 -22.76 -11.92 -14.15
N ILE A 390 -22.57 -11.80 -12.83
CA ILE A 390 -22.77 -10.55 -12.09
C ILE A 390 -21.85 -9.44 -12.62
N PHE A 391 -20.56 -9.73 -12.79
CA PHE A 391 -19.60 -8.75 -13.30
C PHE A 391 -19.85 -8.38 -14.77
N ASN A 392 -20.35 -9.30 -15.58
CA ASN A 392 -20.75 -9.02 -16.96
C ASN A 392 -22.03 -8.16 -17.07
N THR A 393 -22.85 -8.13 -16.02
CA THR A 393 -24.12 -7.38 -16.01
C THR A 393 -23.99 -6.08 -15.23
N HIS A 394 -24.29 -6.09 -13.94
CA HIS A 394 -24.40 -4.89 -13.11
C HIS A 394 -23.24 -4.68 -12.13
N GLY A 395 -22.36 -5.68 -11.92
CA GLY A 395 -21.17 -5.59 -11.07
C GLY A 395 -21.41 -5.47 -9.55
N LYS A 396 -22.67 -5.56 -9.08
CA LYS A 396 -23.06 -5.35 -7.67
C LYS A 396 -22.79 -6.61 -6.84
N ILE A 397 -21.54 -7.01 -6.72
CA ILE A 397 -21.15 -8.27 -6.09
C ILE A 397 -21.50 -8.33 -4.60
N TYR A 398 -21.45 -7.22 -3.86
CA TYR A 398 -21.74 -7.20 -2.43
C TYR A 398 -23.24 -7.45 -2.16
N GLU A 399 -24.10 -6.86 -2.96
CA GLU A 399 -25.55 -7.09 -2.92
C GLU A 399 -25.87 -8.53 -3.33
N ALA A 400 -25.25 -9.04 -4.39
CA ALA A 400 -25.46 -10.40 -4.86
C ALA A 400 -24.99 -11.45 -3.83
N SER A 401 -23.84 -11.26 -3.21
CA SER A 401 -23.37 -12.13 -2.14
C SER A 401 -24.28 -12.09 -0.92
N ALA A 402 -24.74 -10.91 -0.53
CA ALA A 402 -25.70 -10.80 0.57
C ALA A 402 -27.01 -11.52 0.23
N ALA A 403 -27.52 -11.40 -1.01
CA ALA A 403 -28.69 -12.11 -1.49
C ALA A 403 -28.55 -13.64 -1.32
N GLN A 404 -27.40 -14.19 -1.72
CA GLN A 404 -27.09 -15.62 -1.60
C GLN A 404 -26.99 -16.07 -0.12
N ILE A 405 -26.20 -15.34 0.69
CA ILE A 405 -25.93 -15.72 2.09
C ILE A 405 -27.18 -15.65 2.95
N PHE A 406 -28.02 -14.64 2.75
CA PHE A 406 -29.22 -14.38 3.58
C PHE A 406 -30.52 -14.85 2.94
N ASN A 407 -30.46 -15.48 1.76
CA ASN A 407 -31.61 -15.95 0.98
C ASN A 407 -32.67 -14.84 0.78
N VAL A 408 -32.20 -13.65 0.39
CA VAL A 408 -33.02 -12.47 0.09
C VAL A 408 -32.99 -12.22 -1.42
N PRO A 409 -34.13 -11.99 -2.09
CA PRO A 409 -34.13 -11.68 -3.52
C PRO A 409 -33.28 -10.45 -3.86
N PHE A 410 -32.48 -10.51 -4.93
CA PHE A 410 -31.62 -9.38 -5.33
C PHE A 410 -32.42 -8.10 -5.63
N GLU A 411 -33.64 -8.24 -6.15
CA GLU A 411 -34.56 -7.14 -6.44
C GLU A 411 -34.93 -6.31 -5.19
N GLU A 412 -34.85 -6.90 -4.01
CA GLU A 412 -35.12 -6.21 -2.75
C GLU A 412 -34.05 -5.16 -2.44
N PHE A 413 -32.79 -5.44 -2.76
CA PHE A 413 -31.69 -4.46 -2.65
C PHE A 413 -31.90 -3.26 -3.56
N GLU A 414 -32.36 -3.52 -4.80
CA GLU A 414 -32.66 -2.47 -5.78
C GLU A 414 -33.85 -1.62 -5.35
N ARG A 415 -34.95 -2.28 -4.93
CA ARG A 415 -36.15 -1.61 -4.42
C ARG A 415 -35.83 -0.73 -3.23
N HIS A 416 -35.12 -1.25 -2.23
CA HIS A 416 -34.71 -0.50 -1.04
C HIS A 416 -33.91 0.76 -1.42
N LYS A 417 -32.96 0.64 -2.35
CA LYS A 417 -32.16 1.78 -2.82
C LYS A 417 -33.01 2.81 -3.59
N GLN A 418 -33.99 2.37 -4.37
CA GLN A 418 -34.89 3.29 -5.07
C GLN A 418 -35.80 4.06 -4.13
N GLU A 419 -36.35 3.40 -3.10
CA GLU A 419 -37.27 3.97 -2.11
C GLU A 419 -36.56 4.88 -1.10
N THR A 420 -35.45 4.44 -0.54
CA THR A 420 -34.79 5.12 0.58
C THR A 420 -33.61 6.00 0.17
N LYS A 421 -33.11 5.84 -1.07
CA LYS A 421 -31.85 6.41 -1.57
C LYS A 421 -30.61 5.94 -0.80
N GLN A 422 -30.75 4.91 0.02
CA GLN A 422 -29.68 4.31 0.82
C GLN A 422 -29.43 2.86 0.39
N HIS A 423 -28.23 2.37 0.68
CA HIS A 423 -27.94 0.95 0.48
C HIS A 423 -28.69 0.09 1.51
N HIS A 424 -29.13 -1.09 1.07
CA HIS A 424 -29.74 -2.07 1.97
C HIS A 424 -28.74 -2.46 3.09
N PRO A 425 -29.18 -2.59 4.35
CA PRO A 425 -28.29 -2.91 5.50
C PRO A 425 -27.45 -4.18 5.30
N LEU A 426 -28.01 -5.22 4.66
CA LEU A 426 -27.28 -6.47 4.39
C LEU A 426 -26.11 -6.31 3.41
N ARG A 427 -26.08 -5.24 2.60
CA ARG A 427 -24.94 -4.97 1.71
C ARG A 427 -23.61 -4.88 2.47
N LYS A 428 -23.61 -4.29 3.68
CA LYS A 428 -22.42 -4.22 4.52
C LYS A 428 -21.93 -5.64 4.89
N LYS A 429 -22.85 -6.54 5.23
CA LYS A 429 -22.53 -7.94 5.53
C LYS A 429 -22.01 -8.69 4.29
N GLY A 430 -22.61 -8.47 3.13
CA GLY A 430 -22.09 -8.98 1.84
C GLY A 430 -20.69 -8.48 1.52
N LYS A 431 -20.38 -7.21 1.79
CA LYS A 431 -19.03 -6.66 1.63
C LYS A 431 -18.01 -7.36 2.55
N VAL A 432 -18.36 -7.57 3.83
CA VAL A 432 -17.51 -8.31 4.77
C VAL A 432 -17.28 -9.74 4.27
N ALA A 433 -18.34 -10.42 3.83
CA ALA A 433 -18.26 -11.77 3.31
C ALA A 433 -17.30 -11.89 2.11
N GLU A 434 -17.39 -10.97 1.15
CA GLU A 434 -16.50 -10.95 -0.01
C GLU A 434 -15.03 -10.72 0.37
N LEU A 435 -14.77 -9.74 1.22
CA LEU A 435 -13.40 -9.38 1.62
C LEU A 435 -12.76 -10.44 2.51
N ALA A 436 -13.54 -11.07 3.39
CA ALA A 436 -13.02 -12.02 4.37
C ALA A 436 -12.96 -13.46 3.84
N SER A 437 -13.93 -13.90 3.01
CA SER A 437 -14.01 -15.32 2.61
C SER A 437 -13.22 -15.66 1.36
N GLY A 438 -12.98 -14.70 0.45
CA GLY A 438 -12.35 -14.92 -0.85
C GLY A 438 -11.04 -15.72 -0.79
N TYR A 439 -10.31 -15.63 0.32
CA TYR A 439 -9.01 -16.25 0.53
C TYR A 439 -8.97 -17.21 1.72
N GLN A 440 -10.03 -18.01 1.86
CA GLN A 440 -10.15 -19.04 2.90
C GLN A 440 -10.28 -18.48 4.34
N GLY A 441 -10.68 -17.20 4.49
CA GLY A 441 -10.88 -16.58 5.80
C GLY A 441 -11.90 -17.32 6.66
N TRP A 442 -11.71 -17.23 7.99
CA TRP A 442 -12.56 -17.81 9.01
C TRP A 442 -13.02 -16.73 9.97
N ILE A 443 -13.67 -17.08 11.07
CA ILE A 443 -14.29 -16.15 12.05
C ILE A 443 -13.39 -14.97 12.40
N GLY A 444 -12.10 -15.20 12.68
CA GLY A 444 -11.15 -14.13 13.01
C GLY A 444 -10.97 -13.09 11.88
N ALA A 445 -10.90 -13.55 10.63
CA ALA A 445 -10.83 -12.65 9.49
C ALA A 445 -12.13 -11.83 9.30
N TRP A 446 -13.30 -12.49 9.47
CA TRP A 446 -14.58 -11.81 9.40
C TRP A 446 -14.72 -10.70 10.45
N LYS A 447 -14.34 -10.97 11.71
CA LYS A 447 -14.32 -9.96 12.77
C LYS A 447 -13.38 -8.80 12.45
N GLN A 448 -12.22 -9.09 11.88
CA GLN A 448 -11.26 -8.05 11.45
C GLN A 448 -11.84 -7.14 10.35
N PHE A 449 -12.69 -7.66 9.48
CA PHE A 449 -13.40 -6.87 8.45
C PHE A 449 -14.71 -6.24 8.97
N GLY A 450 -14.99 -6.33 10.26
CA GLY A 450 -16.12 -5.68 10.92
C GLY A 450 -17.42 -6.49 10.91
N ALA A 451 -17.32 -7.83 10.90
CA ALA A 451 -18.48 -8.68 11.16
C ALA A 451 -18.96 -8.51 12.59
N ASP A 452 -20.25 -8.30 12.75
CA ASP A 452 -20.98 -8.30 14.00
C ASP A 452 -21.73 -9.63 14.18
N GLY A 453 -22.08 -9.97 15.42
CA GLY A 453 -22.79 -11.20 15.79
C GLY A 453 -21.93 -12.23 16.52
N SER A 454 -22.57 -13.32 16.90
CA SER A 454 -21.92 -14.45 17.58
C SER A 454 -21.03 -15.25 16.63
N ASP A 455 -20.11 -16.04 17.20
CA ASP A 455 -19.22 -16.92 16.41
C ASP A 455 -20.02 -17.95 15.59
N GLU A 456 -21.15 -18.42 16.09
CA GLU A 456 -22.06 -19.34 15.42
C GLU A 456 -22.74 -18.68 14.20
N GLU A 457 -23.20 -17.45 14.34
CA GLU A 457 -23.81 -16.69 13.26
C GLU A 457 -22.78 -16.39 12.15
N ILE A 458 -21.59 -15.91 12.53
CA ILE A 458 -20.50 -15.67 11.57
C ILE A 458 -20.12 -16.97 10.86
N LYS A 459 -19.99 -18.08 11.59
CA LYS A 459 -19.69 -19.40 11.01
C LYS A 459 -20.75 -19.83 10.01
N SER A 460 -22.03 -19.65 10.34
CA SER A 460 -23.14 -19.95 9.42
C SER A 460 -23.03 -19.16 8.11
N GLN A 461 -22.73 -17.85 8.20
CA GLN A 461 -22.54 -16.99 7.04
C GLN A 461 -21.32 -17.41 6.20
N ILE A 462 -20.21 -17.80 6.85
CA ILE A 462 -19.02 -18.33 6.15
C ILE A 462 -19.37 -19.60 5.37
N LEU A 463 -20.12 -20.51 5.97
CA LEU A 463 -20.51 -21.76 5.31
C LEU A 463 -21.45 -21.51 4.12
N ALA A 464 -22.42 -20.62 4.29
CA ALA A 464 -23.31 -20.21 3.21
C ALA A 464 -22.55 -19.57 2.04
N TRP A 465 -21.58 -18.70 2.33
CA TRP A 465 -20.72 -18.11 1.30
C TRP A 465 -19.92 -19.18 0.55
N ARG A 466 -19.35 -20.16 1.27
CA ARG A 466 -18.56 -21.25 0.67
C ARG A 466 -19.43 -22.16 -0.19
N GLU A 467 -20.65 -22.43 0.24
CA GLU A 467 -21.64 -23.21 -0.53
C GLU A 467 -22.03 -22.48 -1.81
N ALA A 468 -22.21 -21.16 -1.75
CA ALA A 468 -22.47 -20.31 -2.92
C ALA A 468 -21.27 -20.13 -3.85
N SER A 469 -20.04 -20.47 -3.41
CA SER A 469 -18.81 -20.22 -4.18
C SER A 469 -17.93 -21.49 -4.26
N PRO A 470 -18.45 -22.61 -4.77
CA PRO A 470 -17.77 -23.91 -4.74
C PRO A 470 -16.50 -23.93 -5.60
N ALA A 471 -16.46 -23.21 -6.72
CA ALA A 471 -15.28 -23.16 -7.58
C ALA A 471 -14.11 -22.40 -6.94
N ILE A 472 -14.39 -21.33 -6.20
CA ILE A 472 -13.35 -20.61 -5.43
C ILE A 472 -12.83 -21.50 -4.30
N VAL A 473 -13.71 -22.21 -3.59
CA VAL A 473 -13.32 -23.15 -2.53
C VAL A 473 -12.47 -24.29 -3.10
N GLU A 474 -12.82 -24.83 -4.26
CA GLU A 474 -12.03 -25.84 -4.95
C GLU A 474 -10.67 -25.28 -5.39
N MET A 475 -10.62 -24.02 -5.84
CA MET A 475 -9.38 -23.37 -6.27
C MET A 475 -8.37 -23.24 -5.14
N TRP A 476 -8.77 -22.92 -3.92
CA TRP A 476 -7.83 -22.92 -2.79
C TRP A 476 -7.17 -24.28 -2.62
N GLY A 477 -8.00 -25.32 -2.68
CA GLY A 477 -7.56 -26.66 -2.47
C GLY A 477 -7.43 -27.03 -0.99
N GLY A 478 -6.81 -28.15 -0.76
CA GLY A 478 -6.62 -28.73 0.57
C GLY A 478 -6.22 -30.19 0.49
N GLN A 479 -6.35 -30.90 1.61
CA GLN A 479 -5.83 -32.25 1.75
C GLN A 479 -6.88 -33.35 1.55
N THR A 480 -8.17 -33.05 1.67
CA THR A 480 -9.25 -34.03 1.44
C THR A 480 -10.51 -33.32 0.97
N ARG A 481 -11.14 -33.86 -0.06
CA ARG A 481 -12.51 -33.49 -0.43
C ARG A 481 -13.46 -34.07 0.63
N GLY A 482 -14.09 -33.24 1.42
CA GLY A 482 -15.26 -33.54 2.21
C GLY A 482 -15.08 -33.89 3.70
N LYS A 483 -13.93 -34.39 4.16
CA LYS A 483 -13.70 -34.69 5.58
C LYS A 483 -12.23 -34.50 5.98
N PRO A 484 -11.80 -33.28 6.29
CA PRO A 484 -10.41 -32.99 6.68
C PRO A 484 -9.94 -33.70 7.96
N TRP A 485 -10.85 -34.31 8.72
CA TRP A 485 -10.61 -35.01 9.98
C TRP A 485 -10.66 -36.55 9.88
N ASP A 486 -10.92 -37.12 8.69
CA ASP A 486 -10.84 -38.57 8.53
C ASP A 486 -9.40 -38.99 8.28
N THR A 487 -8.72 -39.39 9.36
CA THR A 487 -7.31 -39.80 9.33
C THR A 487 -7.06 -41.11 8.57
N ASN A 488 -8.11 -41.87 8.21
CA ASN A 488 -8.04 -43.15 7.53
C ASN A 488 -8.32 -43.06 6.01
N ALA A 489 -8.82 -41.91 5.53
CA ALA A 489 -9.04 -41.69 4.10
C ALA A 489 -7.72 -41.47 3.36
N PRO A 490 -7.57 -41.96 2.09
CA PRO A 490 -6.43 -41.60 1.25
C PRO A 490 -6.35 -40.08 1.13
N ARG A 491 -5.17 -39.53 1.41
CA ARG A 491 -4.94 -38.09 1.34
C ARG A 491 -4.85 -37.65 -0.11
N GLU A 492 -5.92 -37.14 -0.64
CA GLU A 492 -5.93 -36.47 -1.93
C GLU A 492 -5.71 -34.97 -1.72
N TYR A 493 -4.64 -34.47 -2.32
CA TYR A 493 -4.40 -33.04 -2.40
C TYR A 493 -5.03 -32.49 -3.68
N TYR A 494 -5.71 -31.39 -3.59
CA TYR A 494 -6.39 -30.77 -4.72
C TYR A 494 -6.21 -29.24 -4.72
N GLY A 495 -6.62 -28.58 -5.80
CA GLY A 495 -6.52 -27.14 -5.95
C GLY A 495 -5.08 -26.63 -5.99
N LEU A 496 -4.87 -25.36 -5.69
CA LEU A 496 -3.53 -24.75 -5.70
C LEU A 496 -2.60 -25.33 -4.64
N GLU A 497 -3.13 -25.60 -3.44
CA GLU A 497 -2.33 -26.24 -2.39
C GLU A 497 -1.86 -27.62 -2.80
N GLY A 498 -2.75 -28.41 -3.40
CA GLY A 498 -2.40 -29.72 -3.92
C GLY A 498 -1.33 -29.68 -5.01
N ALA A 499 -1.47 -28.77 -5.96
CA ALA A 499 -0.48 -28.58 -7.03
C ALA A 499 0.88 -28.14 -6.48
N ALA A 500 0.91 -27.22 -5.51
CA ALA A 500 2.14 -26.75 -4.88
C ALA A 500 2.83 -27.86 -4.07
N ILE A 501 2.08 -28.66 -3.30
CA ILE A 501 2.60 -29.80 -2.54
C ILE A 501 3.16 -30.87 -3.50
N ALA A 502 2.42 -31.21 -4.57
CA ALA A 502 2.87 -32.18 -5.57
C ALA A 502 4.17 -31.75 -6.24
N ALA A 503 4.32 -30.47 -6.56
CA ALA A 503 5.55 -29.91 -7.12
C ALA A 503 6.74 -30.03 -6.16
N VAL A 504 6.52 -29.84 -4.85
CA VAL A 504 7.57 -29.98 -3.83
C VAL A 504 7.96 -31.46 -3.62
N LEU A 505 7.00 -32.37 -3.71
CA LEU A 505 7.26 -33.81 -3.63
C LEU A 505 8.00 -34.36 -4.87
N ASN A 506 7.79 -33.74 -6.04
CA ASN A 506 8.34 -34.17 -7.31
C ASN A 506 9.08 -33.04 -8.03
N PRO A 507 10.26 -32.61 -7.53
CA PRO A 507 11.02 -31.51 -8.13
C PRO A 507 11.28 -31.76 -9.63
N GLY A 508 11.15 -30.68 -10.42
CA GLY A 508 11.29 -30.72 -11.87
C GLY A 508 10.00 -31.00 -12.64
N THR A 509 8.95 -31.52 -11.96
CA THR A 509 7.65 -31.77 -12.60
C THR A 509 6.72 -30.59 -12.36
N GLU A 510 6.06 -30.13 -13.42
CA GLU A 510 5.05 -29.05 -13.35
C GLU A 510 3.67 -29.62 -13.03
N TYR A 511 3.02 -29.07 -12.02
CA TYR A 511 1.66 -29.39 -11.60
C TYR A 511 0.76 -28.18 -11.81
N ARG A 512 -0.32 -28.38 -12.53
CA ARG A 512 -1.25 -27.31 -12.91
C ARG A 512 -2.62 -27.53 -12.27
N HIS A 513 -3.18 -26.42 -11.77
CA HIS A 513 -4.60 -26.36 -11.45
C HIS A 513 -5.19 -25.14 -12.16
N ARG A 514 -6.11 -25.36 -13.11
CA ARG A 514 -6.63 -24.36 -14.04
C ARG A 514 -5.49 -23.58 -14.73
N GLU A 515 -5.46 -22.27 -14.64
CA GLU A 515 -4.47 -21.42 -15.31
C GLU A 515 -3.20 -21.14 -14.47
N VAL A 516 -3.12 -21.72 -13.26
CA VAL A 516 -1.97 -21.56 -12.37
C VAL A 516 -1.20 -22.86 -12.27
N SER A 517 0.13 -22.81 -12.38
CA SER A 517 0.98 -24.00 -12.24
C SER A 517 2.14 -23.80 -11.28
N TYR A 518 2.63 -24.90 -10.74
CA TYR A 518 3.74 -24.93 -9.80
C TYR A 518 4.82 -25.90 -10.28
N VAL A 519 6.08 -25.49 -10.14
CA VAL A 519 7.24 -26.35 -10.41
C VAL A 519 8.39 -25.99 -9.47
N VAL A 520 9.07 -26.97 -8.91
CA VAL A 520 10.32 -26.74 -8.17
C VAL A 520 11.50 -26.87 -9.13
N ARG A 521 12.34 -25.83 -9.20
CA ARG A 521 13.60 -25.81 -9.93
C ARG A 521 14.70 -25.36 -8.98
N GLY A 522 15.73 -26.19 -8.79
CA GLY A 522 16.72 -25.94 -7.74
C GLY A 522 16.07 -25.89 -6.36
N ASP A 523 16.30 -24.80 -5.63
CA ASP A 523 15.76 -24.58 -4.29
C ASP A 523 14.60 -23.56 -4.28
N VAL A 524 13.85 -23.44 -5.38
CA VAL A 524 12.75 -22.47 -5.51
C VAL A 524 11.52 -23.16 -6.08
N LEU A 525 10.37 -22.97 -5.41
CA LEU A 525 9.06 -23.29 -5.96
C LEU A 525 8.56 -22.07 -6.74
N TYR A 526 8.38 -22.24 -8.03
CA TYR A 526 7.84 -21.25 -8.95
C TYR A 526 6.34 -21.46 -9.12
N CYS A 527 5.57 -20.40 -8.96
CA CYS A 527 4.15 -20.35 -9.30
C CYS A 527 4.00 -19.51 -10.58
N ARG A 528 3.62 -20.15 -11.69
CA ARG A 528 3.32 -19.46 -12.95
C ARG A 528 1.86 -19.04 -12.97
N ILE A 529 1.61 -17.76 -13.25
CA ILE A 529 0.27 -17.18 -13.38
C ILE A 529 -0.09 -16.97 -14.87
N PRO A 530 -1.36 -16.69 -15.23
CA PRO A 530 -1.82 -16.58 -16.63
C PRO A 530 -1.02 -15.62 -17.51
N SER A 531 -0.51 -14.53 -16.94
CA SER A 531 0.35 -13.57 -17.66
C SER A 531 1.71 -14.14 -18.09
N GLY A 532 2.05 -15.36 -17.65
CA GLY A 532 3.36 -15.97 -17.85
C GLY A 532 4.41 -15.61 -16.80
N ARG A 533 4.11 -14.63 -15.92
CA ARG A 533 5.01 -14.24 -14.83
C ARG A 533 5.06 -15.31 -13.74
N TYR A 534 6.18 -15.35 -13.02
CA TYR A 534 6.39 -16.28 -11.91
C TYR A 534 6.40 -15.56 -10.57
N LEU A 535 5.72 -16.16 -9.57
CA LEU A 535 5.94 -15.89 -8.15
C LEU A 535 6.94 -16.92 -7.62
N THR A 536 7.82 -16.51 -6.71
CA THR A 536 8.89 -17.36 -6.18
C THR A 536 8.74 -17.62 -4.70
N TYR A 537 8.93 -18.87 -4.28
CA TYR A 537 8.92 -19.33 -2.91
C TYR A 537 10.21 -20.10 -2.64
N HIS A 538 11.15 -19.47 -1.92
CA HIS A 538 12.49 -20.00 -1.70
C HIS A 538 12.50 -21.12 -0.67
N ALA A 539 13.40 -22.11 -0.86
CA ALA A 539 13.59 -23.23 0.03
C ALA A 539 12.26 -23.85 0.51
N PRO A 540 11.37 -24.27 -0.41
CA PRO A 540 10.07 -24.83 -0.04
C PRO A 540 10.29 -26.10 0.78
N ARG A 541 9.47 -26.30 1.83
CA ARG A 541 9.50 -27.51 2.66
C ARG A 541 8.10 -27.92 3.04
N LEU A 542 7.91 -29.23 3.07
CA LEU A 542 6.75 -29.84 3.70
C LEU A 542 7.12 -30.23 5.13
N GLY A 543 6.21 -29.99 6.05
CA GLY A 543 6.31 -30.34 7.45
C GLY A 543 4.96 -30.76 7.98
N GLU A 544 4.81 -30.85 9.30
CA GLU A 544 3.52 -31.06 9.94
C GLU A 544 2.61 -29.86 9.65
N GLY A 545 1.41 -30.13 9.14
CA GLY A 545 0.41 -29.14 8.84
C GLY A 545 -0.31 -28.64 10.08
N ARG A 546 -1.27 -27.73 9.89
CA ARG A 546 -2.10 -27.18 10.98
C ARG A 546 -2.91 -28.26 11.72
N TRP A 547 -3.24 -29.35 11.04
CA TRP A 547 -4.01 -30.46 11.60
C TRP A 547 -3.13 -31.71 11.71
N PRO A 548 -3.26 -32.50 12.79
CA PRO A 548 -2.49 -33.73 12.96
C PRO A 548 -2.56 -34.64 11.73
N GLY A 549 -1.41 -35.14 11.33
CA GLY A 549 -1.29 -36.02 10.17
C GLY A 549 -1.45 -35.35 8.80
N THR A 550 -1.51 -34.01 8.73
CA THR A 550 -1.53 -33.26 7.46
C THR A 550 -0.15 -32.67 7.14
N TYR A 551 0.11 -32.37 5.85
CA TYR A 551 1.28 -31.62 5.47
C TYR A 551 1.01 -30.12 5.43
N GLY A 552 1.95 -29.32 5.93
CA GLY A 552 1.99 -27.88 5.78
C GLY A 552 3.12 -27.48 4.83
N LEU A 553 2.83 -26.60 3.91
CA LEU A 553 3.85 -26.00 3.03
C LEU A 553 4.42 -24.75 3.71
N SER A 554 5.75 -24.65 3.70
CA SER A 554 6.47 -23.48 4.17
C SER A 554 7.61 -23.11 3.24
N TYR A 555 8.02 -21.84 3.27
CA TYR A 555 9.10 -21.30 2.44
C TYR A 555 9.89 -20.24 3.19
N MET A 556 11.07 -19.89 2.70
CA MET A 556 11.85 -18.76 3.21
C MET A 556 11.40 -17.47 2.55
N GLY A 557 11.21 -16.42 3.35
CA GLY A 557 10.77 -15.11 2.86
C GLY A 557 11.22 -13.98 3.78
N TRP A 558 11.23 -12.76 3.23
CA TRP A 558 11.56 -11.55 3.98
C TRP A 558 10.33 -11.07 4.75
N ASN A 559 10.38 -11.15 6.07
CA ASN A 559 9.30 -10.70 6.95
C ASN A 559 9.55 -9.28 7.44
N THR A 560 8.58 -8.39 7.20
CA THR A 560 8.55 -7.02 7.72
C THR A 560 7.42 -6.80 8.74
N ASN A 561 6.58 -7.82 8.97
CA ASN A 561 5.42 -7.71 9.85
C ASN A 561 5.72 -8.39 11.20
N PRO A 562 5.83 -7.62 12.31
CA PRO A 562 6.13 -8.19 13.63
C PRO A 562 5.05 -9.15 14.14
N LYS A 563 3.81 -9.05 13.67
CA LYS A 563 2.72 -9.98 14.01
C LYS A 563 2.91 -11.37 13.38
N LYS A 564 3.75 -11.48 12.32
CA LYS A 564 4.05 -12.76 11.63
C LYS A 564 5.36 -13.40 12.08
N GLY A 565 6.12 -12.76 12.98
CA GLY A 565 7.39 -13.26 13.49
C GLY A 565 8.51 -12.21 13.47
N PRO A 566 9.75 -12.58 13.76
CA PRO A 566 10.87 -11.65 13.78
C PRO A 566 11.12 -11.02 12.41
N TYR A 567 11.62 -9.79 12.42
CA TYR A 567 12.04 -9.11 11.21
C TYR A 567 13.23 -9.84 10.56
N GLY A 568 13.15 -10.11 9.27
CA GLY A 568 14.26 -10.71 8.54
C GLY A 568 13.85 -11.86 7.61
N TRP A 569 14.86 -12.63 7.19
CA TRP A 569 14.67 -13.80 6.33
C TRP A 569 14.30 -15.02 7.18
N ILE A 570 13.01 -15.32 7.21
CA ILE A 570 12.45 -16.35 8.09
C ILE A 570 11.64 -17.38 7.32
N ARG A 571 11.37 -18.50 7.96
CA ARG A 571 10.45 -19.51 7.45
C ARG A 571 9.02 -19.09 7.68
N MET A 572 8.24 -19.07 6.62
CA MET A 572 6.84 -18.64 6.59
C MET A 572 5.97 -19.82 6.14
N ALA A 573 4.91 -20.10 6.88
CA ALA A 573 3.90 -21.05 6.45
C ALA A 573 3.02 -20.46 5.34
N THR A 574 2.50 -21.33 4.47
CA THR A 574 1.50 -20.99 3.46
C THR A 574 0.46 -22.10 3.33
N TRP A 575 -0.68 -21.78 2.75
CA TRP A 575 -1.81 -22.66 2.55
C TRP A 575 -2.58 -22.23 1.30
N GLY A 576 -3.57 -23.02 0.89
CA GLY A 576 -4.30 -22.81 -0.36
C GLY A 576 -4.89 -21.41 -0.53
N GLY A 577 -5.55 -20.87 0.50
CA GLY A 577 -6.10 -19.51 0.47
C GLY A 577 -5.04 -18.44 0.28
N GLN A 578 -3.87 -18.56 0.93
CA GLN A 578 -2.75 -17.62 0.76
C GLN A 578 -2.09 -17.73 -0.62
N LEU A 579 -1.99 -18.95 -1.16
CA LEU A 579 -1.48 -19.16 -2.52
C LEU A 579 -2.42 -18.55 -3.55
N PHE A 580 -3.74 -18.69 -3.34
CA PHE A 580 -4.75 -18.09 -4.19
C PHE A 580 -4.75 -16.55 -4.11
N GLU A 581 -4.69 -15.98 -2.90
CA GLU A 581 -4.55 -14.53 -2.70
C GLU A 581 -3.34 -13.99 -3.46
N ASN A 582 -2.19 -14.66 -3.34
CA ASN A 582 -0.98 -14.25 -4.05
C ASN A 582 -1.17 -14.28 -5.58
N ALA A 583 -1.82 -15.30 -6.12
CA ALA A 583 -2.10 -15.41 -7.54
C ALA A 583 -3.06 -14.32 -8.01
N VAL A 584 -4.18 -14.11 -7.29
CA VAL A 584 -5.19 -13.07 -7.61
C VAL A 584 -4.57 -11.68 -7.61
N GLN A 585 -3.85 -11.32 -6.55
CA GLN A 585 -3.19 -10.01 -6.45
C GLN A 585 -2.13 -9.81 -7.55
N ALA A 586 -1.39 -10.86 -7.88
CA ALA A 586 -0.37 -10.79 -8.92
C ALA A 586 -0.98 -10.60 -10.32
N VAL A 587 -2.06 -11.30 -10.61
CA VAL A 587 -2.79 -11.19 -11.87
C VAL A 587 -3.48 -9.83 -12.00
N ALA A 588 -4.14 -9.35 -10.92
CA ALA A 588 -4.75 -8.01 -10.89
C ALA A 588 -3.69 -6.92 -11.14
N ARG A 589 -2.50 -7.06 -10.53
CA ARG A 589 -1.37 -6.15 -10.77
C ARG A 589 -0.88 -6.21 -12.23
N ASP A 590 -0.89 -7.37 -12.87
CA ASP A 590 -0.44 -7.50 -14.26
C ASP A 590 -1.43 -6.85 -15.23
N ILE A 591 -2.74 -6.90 -14.93
CA ILE A 591 -3.76 -6.13 -15.66
C ILE A 591 -3.49 -4.62 -15.52
N LEU A 592 -3.22 -4.14 -14.31
CA LEU A 592 -2.89 -2.72 -14.05
C LEU A 592 -1.60 -2.30 -14.74
N ARG A 593 -0.56 -3.17 -14.76
CA ARG A 593 0.69 -2.96 -15.49
C ARG A 593 0.41 -2.66 -16.97
N ASP A 594 -0.34 -3.54 -17.61
CA ASP A 594 -0.61 -3.45 -19.03
C ASP A 594 -1.46 -2.19 -19.36
N ALA A 595 -2.40 -1.83 -18.48
CA ALA A 595 -3.17 -0.58 -18.59
C ALA A 595 -2.28 0.65 -18.43
N THR A 596 -1.38 0.67 -17.43
CA THR A 596 -0.44 1.78 -17.21
C THR A 596 0.43 2.01 -18.44
N LEU A 597 0.96 0.95 -19.05
CA LEU A 597 1.77 1.06 -20.26
C LEU A 597 0.97 1.60 -21.45
N ARG A 598 -0.29 1.18 -21.62
CA ARG A 598 -1.16 1.69 -22.68
C ARG A 598 -1.53 3.16 -22.47
N LEU A 599 -1.82 3.57 -21.25
CA LEU A 599 -2.12 4.96 -20.91
C LEU A 599 -0.91 5.88 -21.17
N GLU A 600 0.28 5.49 -20.73
CA GLU A 600 1.52 6.24 -21.05
C GLU A 600 1.72 6.35 -22.56
N ALA A 601 1.52 5.28 -23.31
CA ALA A 601 1.63 5.27 -24.77
C ALA A 601 0.56 6.14 -25.47
N ALA A 602 -0.62 6.28 -24.89
CA ALA A 602 -1.70 7.13 -25.38
C ALA A 602 -1.55 8.61 -24.99
N GLY A 603 -0.47 8.97 -24.30
CA GLY A 603 -0.20 10.36 -23.91
C GLY A 603 -0.85 10.79 -22.59
N TYR A 604 -1.21 9.85 -21.72
CA TYR A 604 -1.66 10.09 -20.35
C TYR A 604 -0.49 9.90 -19.37
N PRO A 605 0.26 10.96 -19.01
CA PRO A 605 1.41 10.84 -18.11
C PRO A 605 0.94 10.47 -16.69
N ILE A 606 1.22 9.25 -16.26
CA ILE A 606 0.82 8.78 -14.93
C ILE A 606 1.67 9.46 -13.85
N VAL A 607 1.05 9.97 -12.80
CA VAL A 607 1.70 10.62 -11.64
C VAL A 607 1.45 9.88 -10.34
N LEU A 608 0.32 9.19 -10.21
CA LEU A 608 -0.03 8.38 -9.04
C LEU A 608 -0.70 7.08 -9.49
N HIS A 609 -0.50 6.03 -8.70
CA HIS A 609 -1.36 4.86 -8.67
C HIS A 609 -1.66 4.49 -7.21
N VAL A 610 -2.93 4.25 -6.90
CA VAL A 610 -3.41 3.96 -5.55
C VAL A 610 -4.23 2.69 -5.58
N HIS A 611 -3.62 1.57 -5.18
CA HIS A 611 -4.17 0.22 -5.35
C HIS A 611 -4.40 -0.12 -6.82
N ASP A 612 -5.62 -0.10 -7.28
CA ASP A 612 -6.12 -0.35 -8.63
C ASP A 612 -6.55 0.92 -9.37
N GLU A 613 -6.43 2.08 -8.73
CA GLU A 613 -6.65 3.41 -9.33
C GLU A 613 -5.38 3.93 -10.01
N VAL A 614 -5.54 4.53 -11.17
CA VAL A 614 -4.47 5.22 -11.93
C VAL A 614 -4.82 6.69 -12.11
N VAL A 615 -3.88 7.58 -11.87
CA VAL A 615 -4.04 9.03 -12.00
C VAL A 615 -3.01 9.59 -12.97
N ALA A 616 -3.47 10.21 -14.03
CA ALA A 616 -2.64 10.96 -14.98
C ALA A 616 -2.76 12.48 -14.74
N GLU A 617 -1.69 13.22 -14.98
CA GLU A 617 -1.67 14.69 -15.01
C GLU A 617 -1.58 15.14 -16.45
N VAL A 618 -2.63 15.75 -16.99
CA VAL A 618 -2.75 16.11 -18.40
C VAL A 618 -3.01 17.61 -18.56
N PRO A 619 -2.64 18.23 -19.71
CA PRO A 619 -3.07 19.59 -20.00
C PRO A 619 -4.60 19.73 -19.93
N GLU A 620 -5.09 20.88 -19.49
CA GLU A 620 -6.52 21.16 -19.42
C GLU A 620 -7.20 20.93 -20.77
N GLY A 621 -8.28 20.14 -20.78
CA GLY A 621 -9.02 19.80 -22.00
C GLY A 621 -8.47 18.63 -22.81
N PHE A 622 -7.34 18.04 -22.43
CA PHE A 622 -6.80 16.85 -23.10
C PHE A 622 -7.59 15.58 -22.70
N GLY A 623 -7.94 14.77 -23.69
CA GLY A 623 -8.59 13.47 -23.47
C GLY A 623 -9.92 13.53 -22.74
N SER A 624 -10.41 12.39 -22.28
CA SER A 624 -11.64 12.28 -21.47
C SER A 624 -11.56 11.14 -20.47
N VAL A 625 -12.40 11.19 -19.43
CA VAL A 625 -12.54 10.07 -18.47
C VAL A 625 -12.98 8.81 -19.20
N GLN A 626 -13.91 8.92 -20.13
CA GLN A 626 -14.41 7.79 -20.91
C GLN A 626 -13.30 7.13 -21.76
N GLU A 627 -12.48 7.92 -22.44
CA GLU A 627 -11.33 7.41 -23.21
C GLU A 627 -10.32 6.72 -22.29
N PHE A 628 -10.02 7.33 -21.13
CA PHE A 628 -9.12 6.79 -20.12
C PHE A 628 -9.60 5.41 -19.63
N GLU A 629 -10.90 5.29 -19.29
CA GLU A 629 -11.54 4.04 -18.89
C GLU A 629 -11.50 3.00 -20.01
N GLN A 630 -11.80 3.37 -21.24
CA GLN A 630 -11.71 2.47 -22.41
C GLN A 630 -10.30 1.89 -22.60
N ILE A 631 -9.25 2.71 -22.42
CA ILE A 631 -7.86 2.25 -22.48
C ILE A 631 -7.54 1.28 -21.34
N MET A 632 -8.03 1.55 -20.13
CA MET A 632 -7.88 0.64 -19.00
C MET A 632 -8.57 -0.70 -19.22
N GLU A 633 -9.76 -0.71 -19.82
CA GLU A 633 -10.57 -1.91 -20.06
C GLU A 633 -10.05 -2.83 -21.17
N VAL A 634 -9.05 -2.39 -21.95
CA VAL A 634 -8.40 -3.27 -22.94
C VAL A 634 -7.78 -4.46 -22.23
N ARG A 635 -8.27 -5.65 -22.55
CA ARG A 635 -7.86 -6.90 -21.91
C ARG A 635 -6.64 -7.49 -22.60
N PRO A 636 -5.66 -8.00 -21.84
CA PRO A 636 -4.59 -8.78 -22.44
C PRO A 636 -5.12 -10.11 -23.00
N ALA A 637 -4.41 -10.69 -23.96
CA ALA A 637 -4.85 -11.92 -24.64
C ALA A 637 -5.14 -13.09 -23.69
N TRP A 638 -4.41 -13.18 -22.58
CA TRP A 638 -4.60 -14.22 -21.56
C TRP A 638 -5.82 -14.00 -20.64
N ALA A 639 -6.51 -12.85 -20.75
CA ALA A 639 -7.73 -12.50 -19.99
C ALA A 639 -8.83 -11.91 -20.91
N SER A 640 -8.86 -12.30 -22.18
CA SER A 640 -9.72 -11.70 -23.21
C SER A 640 -11.22 -11.80 -22.92
N ASP A 641 -11.63 -12.84 -22.22
CA ASP A 641 -13.02 -13.15 -21.83
C ASP A 641 -13.40 -12.70 -20.41
N TRP A 642 -12.46 -12.09 -19.67
CA TRP A 642 -12.71 -11.68 -18.29
C TRP A 642 -13.50 -10.36 -18.23
N PRO A 643 -14.46 -10.21 -17.31
CA PRO A 643 -15.29 -9.01 -17.20
C PRO A 643 -14.58 -7.87 -16.48
N VAL A 644 -13.38 -7.52 -16.94
CA VAL A 644 -12.60 -6.40 -16.37
C VAL A 644 -13.24 -5.09 -16.81
N ARG A 645 -13.57 -4.23 -15.86
CA ARG A 645 -14.14 -2.90 -16.09
C ARG A 645 -13.43 -1.85 -15.25
N ALA A 646 -13.24 -0.69 -15.83
CA ALA A 646 -12.87 0.52 -15.14
C ALA A 646 -14.12 1.37 -14.88
N GLY A 647 -14.08 2.20 -13.85
CA GLY A 647 -15.22 3.07 -13.54
C GLY A 647 -14.95 3.98 -12.36
N GLY A 648 -15.92 4.84 -12.04
CA GLY A 648 -15.77 5.85 -11.00
C GLY A 648 -14.76 6.92 -11.37
N GLY A 649 -14.43 7.04 -12.65
CA GLY A 649 -13.46 8.00 -13.13
C GLY A 649 -13.87 9.44 -12.87
N TRP A 650 -12.90 10.29 -12.66
CA TRP A 650 -13.11 11.70 -12.38
C TRP A 650 -12.02 12.56 -13.04
N ARG A 651 -12.33 13.84 -13.14
CA ARG A 651 -11.43 14.86 -13.65
C ARG A 651 -11.42 16.06 -12.69
N GLY A 652 -10.26 16.66 -12.44
CA GLY A 652 -10.17 17.82 -11.55
C GLY A 652 -8.77 18.26 -11.20
N LYS A 653 -8.68 19.35 -10.43
CA LYS A 653 -7.40 19.97 -10.05
C LYS A 653 -6.75 19.36 -8.81
N ARG A 654 -7.53 18.70 -7.96
CA ARG A 654 -7.08 18.07 -6.72
C ARG A 654 -7.40 16.58 -6.76
N PHE A 655 -6.50 15.78 -6.20
CA PHE A 655 -6.74 14.34 -6.05
C PHE A 655 -7.90 14.10 -5.07
N ARG A 656 -8.79 13.19 -5.46
CA ARG A 656 -9.98 12.83 -4.70
C ARG A 656 -10.32 11.36 -4.90
N LYS A 657 -10.92 10.74 -3.90
CA LYS A 657 -11.48 9.38 -4.01
C LYS A 657 -12.69 9.28 -3.09
#